data_77b87124a763e5975715ccbf4fe64d29
#
_entry.id   77b87124a763e5975715ccbf4fe64d29
#
_cell.length_a   1.000
_cell.length_b   1.000
_cell.length_c   1.000
_cell.angle_alpha   90.00
_cell.angle_beta   90.00
_cell.angle_gamma   90.00
#
_symmetry.space_group_name_H-M   'P 1'
#
loop_
_entity.id
_entity.type
_entity.pdbx_description
1 polymer ?
#
loop_
_entity_poly.entity_id
_entity_poly.type
_entity_poly.pdbx_seq_one_letter_code
_entity_poly.pdbx_strand_id
1 'polypeptide(L)'
;MGYSQAVENGVQITNFALFSAAATGVELCLFDEQNQETRLPMVRTENVWHLAVTGVKTGMEYGFRIHGEFANPNKLMLDPYAKAVNGKPDLSSEESRSWFLLSDNRDNAHLAPRAVIISEEFDWEDDTSPNTPWAKTIVYELHVKGFSQLNEKIPATLRGTYTGLVHPVNLAYLKELGVTAVELLPVNFHINEPHLQARGLQNYWGYNPLAMFAVEPKYAATTNPLAEFKTMVKAFHKAGIEVILDVVFNHSAESEQTYPTFSQRGIDDQTYYWRNDNGHYINWTGCGNMLNLSSDVGRKWVVDCLRYWVAQCHVDGFRFDLASVLGRDTPDFNASAQLFTDIKNEPSLQNIKLIAEPWDIGHYGYQVGQFPSYFAEWNDRFRDDLCRFWLWKSGKIGAFAERFAGSSDLFKKNDCLPHTTLNFITAHDGFTLKDLVSYNQKHNEANGEENRDGRNENYSYNHGIEGSTENLAEPQKSAVENNRTFAQSGLLMSLLLANGTPMLLAGDEFGNTQYGNNNAYCQDNEITWLKWAEFNTALFELTKQTIALRKQIGSLNQDQWWSDENVQWLNIADEPMTIEDWQDQQTKALQVVLDNRWLLLINAKAEGQVFHLPNGKWKPQIGTHNVTLEPQQAEIYSMGFCMLNDE
;
A
#
# COMPACT_ATOMS: atom_id res chain seq x y z
N MET A 1 0.60 25.87 8.57
CA MET A 1 2.06 25.93 8.40
C MET A 1 2.38 25.86 6.91
N GLY A 2 3.67 25.94 6.55
CA GLY A 2 4.08 26.08 5.15
C GLY A 2 3.82 27.49 4.60
N TYR A 3 3.70 27.60 3.28
CA TYR A 3 3.34 28.88 2.67
C TYR A 3 1.86 28.96 2.29
N SER A 4 1.34 30.17 2.33
CA SER A 4 0.02 30.52 1.79
C SER A 4 0.09 31.83 1.03
N GLN A 5 -0.76 31.99 0.00
CA GLN A 5 -0.77 33.18 -0.85
C GLN A 5 -2.13 33.88 -0.77
N ALA A 6 -2.10 35.21 -0.70
CA ALA A 6 -3.29 36.05 -0.73
C ALA A 6 -3.01 37.29 -1.57
N VAL A 7 -4.06 37.92 -2.07
CA VAL A 7 -3.97 39.21 -2.76
C VAL A 7 -4.59 40.28 -1.87
N GLU A 8 -3.79 41.25 -1.41
CA GLU A 8 -4.23 42.39 -0.63
C GLU A 8 -3.94 43.71 -1.39
N ASN A 9 -4.96 44.50 -1.59
CA ASN A 9 -4.87 45.75 -2.35
C ASN A 9 -4.20 45.61 -3.74
N GLY A 10 -4.40 44.48 -4.42
CA GLY A 10 -3.82 44.18 -5.72
C GLY A 10 -2.35 43.73 -5.69
N VAL A 11 -1.78 43.51 -4.50
CA VAL A 11 -0.43 43.01 -4.32
C VAL A 11 -0.50 41.56 -3.82
N GLN A 12 0.21 40.67 -4.50
CA GLN A 12 0.35 39.29 -4.03
C GLN A 12 1.29 39.25 -2.83
N ILE A 13 0.81 38.68 -1.74
CA ILE A 13 1.56 38.46 -0.51
C ILE A 13 1.67 36.94 -0.28
N THR A 14 2.87 36.45 -0.02
CA THR A 14 3.11 35.08 0.39
C THR A 14 3.52 35.07 1.86
N ASN A 15 2.75 34.43 2.70
CA ASN A 15 3.08 34.23 4.10
C ASN A 15 3.71 32.85 4.29
N PHE A 16 4.88 32.81 4.92
CA PHE A 16 5.57 31.58 5.32
C PHE A 16 5.42 31.38 6.82
N ALA A 17 5.17 30.17 7.24
CA ALA A 17 4.99 29.82 8.64
C ALA A 17 5.64 28.46 8.97
N LEU A 18 6.51 28.45 9.97
CA LEU A 18 7.25 27.27 10.43
C LEU A 18 7.09 27.12 11.95
N PHE A 19 6.78 25.91 12.42
CA PHE A 19 6.81 25.61 13.85
C PHE A 19 8.22 25.22 14.28
N SER A 20 8.71 25.86 15.34
CA SER A 20 9.86 25.41 16.11
C SER A 20 9.83 26.04 17.49
N ALA A 21 9.71 25.22 18.52
CA ALA A 21 9.79 25.63 19.92
C ALA A 21 11.25 25.80 20.37
N ALA A 22 12.15 24.99 19.82
CA ALA A 22 13.58 24.95 20.17
C ALA A 22 14.42 26.06 19.52
N ALA A 23 13.94 26.63 18.40
CA ALA A 23 14.69 27.68 17.69
C ALA A 23 14.76 28.98 18.49
N THR A 24 15.93 29.63 18.48
CA THR A 24 16.16 30.99 18.98
C THR A 24 16.09 32.05 17.88
N GLY A 25 16.13 31.64 16.59
CA GLY A 25 15.96 32.44 15.41
C GLY A 25 15.71 31.55 14.19
N VAL A 26 14.93 32.05 13.24
CA VAL A 26 14.68 31.40 11.96
C VAL A 26 14.83 32.42 10.84
N GLU A 27 15.54 32.06 9.78
CA GLU A 27 15.65 32.82 8.56
C GLU A 27 14.92 32.08 7.42
N LEU A 28 14.03 32.76 6.74
CA LEU A 28 13.50 32.33 5.45
C LEU A 28 14.56 32.59 4.38
N CYS A 29 14.93 31.59 3.63
CA CYS A 29 15.89 31.67 2.53
C CYS A 29 15.12 31.57 1.20
N LEU A 30 15.16 32.60 0.39
CA LEU A 30 14.58 32.62 -0.96
C LEU A 30 15.71 32.58 -1.99
N PHE A 31 15.52 31.80 -3.05
CA PHE A 31 16.49 31.67 -4.14
C PHE A 31 15.91 32.24 -5.43
N ASP A 32 16.70 33.11 -6.09
CA ASP A 32 16.34 33.68 -7.38
C ASP A 32 16.73 32.75 -8.56
N GLU A 33 16.40 33.18 -9.78
CA GLU A 33 16.70 32.43 -11.02
C GLU A 33 18.23 32.26 -11.27
N GLN A 34 19.06 33.06 -10.62
CA GLN A 34 20.51 32.97 -10.65
C GLN A 34 21.07 32.15 -9.47
N ASN A 35 20.19 31.49 -8.71
CA ASN A 35 20.53 30.70 -7.53
C ASN A 35 21.18 31.50 -6.39
N GLN A 36 20.89 32.81 -6.31
CA GLN A 36 21.36 33.68 -5.22
C GLN A 36 20.40 33.59 -4.04
N GLU A 37 20.95 33.30 -2.85
CA GLU A 37 20.19 33.21 -1.62
C GLU A 37 19.96 34.59 -0.99
N THR A 38 18.69 34.92 -0.71
CA THR A 38 18.30 36.05 0.13
C THR A 38 17.75 35.51 1.44
N ARG A 39 18.36 35.92 2.57
CA ARG A 39 17.97 35.52 3.94
C ARG A 39 17.15 36.60 4.59
N LEU A 40 15.98 36.26 5.08
CA LEU A 40 15.03 37.15 5.70
C LEU A 40 14.70 36.65 7.12
N PRO A 41 14.99 37.40 8.19
CA PRO A 41 14.68 37.01 9.55
C PRO A 41 13.16 36.94 9.73
N MET A 42 12.68 35.87 10.34
CA MET A 42 11.25 35.64 10.63
C MET A 42 10.90 36.17 12.03
N VAL A 43 9.64 36.52 12.22
CA VAL A 43 9.07 36.96 13.50
C VAL A 43 8.44 35.76 14.19
N ARG A 44 8.61 35.67 15.52
CA ARG A 44 8.05 34.60 16.35
C ARG A 44 6.76 35.05 17.06
N THR A 45 5.70 34.25 16.93
CA THR A 45 4.50 34.31 17.75
C THR A 45 4.33 32.95 18.43
N GLU A 46 4.43 32.88 19.74
CA GLU A 46 4.51 31.61 20.50
C GLU A 46 5.66 30.72 19.96
N ASN A 47 5.33 29.58 19.36
CA ASN A 47 6.30 28.66 18.76
C ASN A 47 6.24 28.61 17.23
N VAL A 48 5.52 29.57 16.62
CA VAL A 48 5.41 29.70 15.16
C VAL A 48 6.26 30.88 14.69
N TRP A 49 7.18 30.61 13.80
CA TRP A 49 7.94 31.60 13.07
C TRP A 49 7.24 31.93 11.77
N HIS A 50 7.04 33.21 11.48
CA HIS A 50 6.29 33.62 10.28
C HIS A 50 6.84 34.90 9.67
N LEU A 51 6.61 35.03 8.37
CA LEU A 51 6.99 36.22 7.60
C LEU A 51 6.12 36.35 6.35
N ALA A 52 5.53 37.52 6.15
CA ALA A 52 4.82 37.89 4.92
C ALA A 52 5.76 38.62 3.96
N VAL A 53 5.88 38.14 2.73
CA VAL A 53 6.79 38.63 1.71
C VAL A 53 6.03 38.93 0.43
N THR A 54 6.35 40.07 -0.23
CA THR A 54 5.86 40.42 -1.55
C THR A 54 6.87 40.01 -2.63
N GLY A 55 6.41 39.85 -3.88
CA GLY A 55 7.29 39.56 -5.02
C GLY A 55 7.70 38.08 -5.15
N VAL A 56 7.15 37.20 -4.30
CA VAL A 56 7.34 35.74 -4.43
C VAL A 56 6.56 35.23 -5.64
N LYS A 57 7.22 34.51 -6.54
CA LYS A 57 6.64 33.97 -7.77
C LYS A 57 6.57 32.44 -7.75
N THR A 58 5.65 31.89 -8.50
CA THR A 58 5.65 30.47 -8.84
C THR A 58 6.99 30.09 -9.49
N GLY A 59 7.56 28.97 -9.06
CA GLY A 59 8.87 28.46 -9.46
C GLY A 59 10.02 28.91 -8.56
N MET A 60 9.84 29.92 -7.68
CA MET A 60 10.87 30.29 -6.70
C MET A 60 11.09 29.16 -5.71
N GLU A 61 12.36 28.92 -5.37
CA GLU A 61 12.78 27.95 -4.39
C GLU A 61 12.98 28.61 -3.03
N TYR A 62 12.72 27.85 -1.95
CA TYR A 62 12.94 28.33 -0.60
C TYR A 62 13.31 27.22 0.37
N GLY A 63 13.79 27.61 1.53
CA GLY A 63 14.04 26.76 2.70
C GLY A 63 14.22 27.62 3.93
N PHE A 64 14.64 26.99 5.03
CA PHE A 64 14.83 27.67 6.30
C PHE A 64 16.22 27.42 6.87
N ARG A 65 16.77 28.43 7.55
CA ARG A 65 17.95 28.27 8.39
C ARG A 65 17.55 28.49 9.84
N ILE A 66 17.94 27.55 10.68
CA ILE A 66 17.51 27.50 12.07
C ILE A 66 18.68 27.84 12.97
N HIS A 67 18.46 28.74 13.92
CA HIS A 67 19.39 29.09 15.00
C HIS A 67 18.89 28.47 16.30
N GLY A 68 19.76 27.83 17.08
CA GLY A 68 19.41 27.20 18.34
C GLY A 68 20.50 26.23 18.80
N GLU A 69 20.32 25.69 19.99
CA GLU A 69 21.31 24.78 20.61
C GLU A 69 21.49 23.48 19.78
N PHE A 70 20.42 22.96 19.22
CA PHE A 70 20.40 21.70 18.47
C PHE A 70 20.29 21.89 16.95
N ALA A 71 20.55 23.10 16.46
CA ALA A 71 20.45 23.45 15.05
C ALA A 71 21.80 23.97 14.53
N ASN A 72 21.95 24.00 13.21
CA ASN A 72 23.12 24.58 12.53
C ASN A 72 22.65 25.51 11.41
N PRO A 73 22.83 26.85 11.56
CA PRO A 73 22.37 27.82 10.56
C PRO A 73 23.10 27.73 9.21
N ASN A 74 24.19 26.95 9.12
CA ASN A 74 24.83 26.64 7.84
C ASN A 74 24.10 25.54 7.06
N LYS A 75 23.08 24.92 7.65
CA LYS A 75 22.27 23.88 6.99
C LYS A 75 20.93 24.46 6.55
N LEU A 76 20.64 24.32 5.26
CA LEU A 76 19.32 24.67 4.72
C LEU A 76 18.36 23.51 5.01
N MET A 77 17.25 23.82 5.69
CA MET A 77 16.20 22.86 6.02
C MET A 77 15.03 22.98 5.06
N LEU A 78 14.54 21.84 4.61
CA LEU A 78 13.32 21.74 3.80
C LEU A 78 12.10 22.00 4.68
N ASP A 79 11.12 22.72 4.15
CA ASP A 79 9.83 22.91 4.82
C ASP A 79 9.09 21.56 4.96
N PRO A 80 8.68 21.14 6.19
CA PRO A 80 7.84 19.95 6.38
C PRO A 80 6.50 19.98 5.64
N TYR A 81 6.06 21.17 5.21
CA TYR A 81 4.85 21.41 4.42
C TYR A 81 5.13 21.70 2.94
N ALA A 82 6.33 21.35 2.45
CA ALA A 82 6.70 21.56 1.06
C ALA A 82 5.78 20.80 0.11
N LYS A 83 5.12 21.50 -0.81
CA LYS A 83 4.18 20.95 -1.81
C LYS A 83 4.86 20.53 -3.11
N ALA A 84 6.09 20.97 -3.32
CA ALA A 84 6.99 20.51 -4.37
C ALA A 84 8.43 20.69 -3.89
N VAL A 85 9.32 19.83 -4.38
CA VAL A 85 10.74 19.83 -4.00
C VAL A 85 11.59 19.77 -5.26
N ASN A 86 12.63 20.60 -5.31
CA ASN A 86 13.69 20.51 -6.29
C ASN A 86 14.99 20.02 -5.66
N GLY A 87 15.70 19.12 -6.38
CA GLY A 87 16.94 18.51 -5.94
C GLY A 87 16.74 17.26 -5.08
N LYS A 88 17.62 16.29 -5.29
CA LYS A 88 17.78 15.10 -4.41
C LYS A 88 19.22 15.06 -3.94
N PRO A 89 19.48 14.80 -2.64
CA PRO A 89 20.83 14.79 -2.11
C PRO A 89 21.63 13.60 -2.65
N ASP A 90 22.90 13.81 -2.95
CA ASP A 90 23.85 12.72 -3.12
C ASP A 90 24.32 12.23 -1.74
N LEU A 91 24.03 10.97 -1.45
CA LEU A 91 24.36 10.29 -0.20
C LEU A 91 25.27 9.07 -0.44
N SER A 92 25.83 8.94 -1.65
CA SER A 92 26.56 7.74 -2.08
C SER A 92 27.90 7.54 -1.35
N SER A 93 28.53 8.63 -0.90
CA SER A 93 29.81 8.59 -0.20
C SER A 93 29.75 9.22 1.19
N GLU A 94 30.71 8.94 2.06
CA GLU A 94 30.84 9.56 3.37
C GLU A 94 31.06 11.08 3.25
N GLU A 95 31.85 11.51 2.26
CA GLU A 95 32.10 12.93 2.00
C GLU A 95 30.82 13.65 1.60
N SER A 96 30.03 13.11 0.66
CA SER A 96 28.76 13.74 0.25
C SER A 96 27.73 13.77 1.37
N ARG A 97 27.64 12.74 2.19
CA ARG A 97 26.77 12.70 3.38
C ARG A 97 27.15 13.72 4.43
N SER A 98 28.48 13.96 4.62
CA SER A 98 28.98 14.87 5.68
C SER A 98 28.43 16.29 5.54
N TRP A 99 28.16 16.75 4.32
CA TRP A 99 27.56 18.07 4.04
C TRP A 99 26.19 18.27 4.72
N PHE A 100 25.49 17.21 5.04
CA PHE A 100 24.15 17.26 5.64
C PHE A 100 24.15 16.97 7.15
N LEU A 101 25.29 16.74 7.76
CA LEU A 101 25.38 16.55 9.21
C LEU A 101 25.29 17.89 9.95
N LEU A 102 24.53 17.95 11.03
CA LEU A 102 24.45 19.15 11.88
C LEU A 102 25.79 19.51 12.52
N SER A 103 26.71 18.56 12.67
CA SER A 103 28.07 18.78 13.17
C SER A 103 29.04 19.39 12.17
N ASP A 104 28.71 19.39 10.87
CA ASP A 104 29.54 19.98 9.82
C ASP A 104 29.18 21.44 9.60
N ASN A 105 30.16 22.33 9.60
CA ASN A 105 29.93 23.79 9.50
C ASN A 105 29.95 24.34 8.08
N ARG A 106 30.12 23.51 7.05
CA ARG A 106 30.02 23.95 5.65
C ARG A 106 28.59 24.34 5.30
N ASP A 107 28.42 25.35 4.46
CA ASP A 107 27.11 25.73 3.95
C ASP A 107 26.65 24.73 2.85
N ASN A 108 25.53 24.10 3.08
CA ASN A 108 25.00 23.06 2.19
C ASN A 108 23.91 23.53 1.22
N ALA A 109 23.57 24.82 1.17
CA ALA A 109 22.44 25.34 0.41
C ALA A 109 22.46 24.95 -1.08
N HIS A 110 23.65 24.78 -1.65
CA HIS A 110 23.83 24.40 -3.07
C HIS A 110 23.60 22.90 -3.34
N LEU A 111 23.50 22.07 -2.30
CA LEU A 111 23.29 20.62 -2.37
C LEU A 111 21.94 20.17 -1.77
N ALA A 112 21.37 21.02 -0.91
CA ALA A 112 20.17 20.68 -0.16
C ALA A 112 18.92 20.65 -1.06
N PRO A 113 17.99 19.74 -0.85
CA PRO A 113 16.67 19.79 -1.46
C PRO A 113 15.96 21.08 -1.01
N ARG A 114 15.27 21.73 -1.94
CA ARG A 114 14.56 22.99 -1.70
C ARG A 114 13.09 22.86 -1.99
N ALA A 115 12.27 23.47 -1.15
CA ALA A 115 10.85 23.61 -1.42
C ALA A 115 10.63 24.59 -2.59
N VAL A 116 9.61 24.33 -3.40
CA VAL A 116 9.28 25.15 -4.58
C VAL A 116 7.88 25.73 -4.41
N ILE A 117 7.73 27.03 -4.68
CA ILE A 117 6.44 27.70 -4.75
C ILE A 117 5.72 27.25 -6.03
N ILE A 118 4.56 26.64 -5.90
CA ILE A 118 3.78 26.12 -7.03
C ILE A 118 2.39 26.77 -7.11
N SER A 119 1.78 26.75 -8.28
CA SER A 119 0.34 26.97 -8.42
C SER A 119 -0.39 25.67 -8.11
N GLU A 120 -1.40 25.75 -7.25
CA GLU A 120 -2.28 24.63 -6.92
C GLU A 120 -3.57 24.65 -7.75
N GLU A 121 -3.73 25.67 -8.59
CA GLU A 121 -4.88 25.80 -9.49
C GLU A 121 -4.93 24.62 -10.46
N PHE A 122 -6.10 24.02 -10.57
CA PHE A 122 -6.37 22.92 -11.48
C PHE A 122 -7.87 22.92 -11.84
N ASP A 123 -8.16 22.69 -13.10
CA ASP A 123 -9.55 22.60 -13.57
C ASP A 123 -10.07 21.17 -13.37
N TRP A 124 -10.79 20.98 -12.29
CA TRP A 124 -11.43 19.72 -11.98
C TRP A 124 -12.71 19.47 -12.82
N GLU A 125 -13.22 20.51 -13.53
CA GLU A 125 -14.51 20.45 -14.25
C GLU A 125 -15.64 19.93 -13.34
N ASP A 126 -16.30 18.82 -13.73
CA ASP A 126 -17.36 18.14 -13.00
C ASP A 126 -16.88 16.90 -12.26
N ASP A 127 -15.60 16.82 -11.90
CA ASP A 127 -15.02 15.69 -11.20
C ASP A 127 -15.72 15.39 -9.89
N THR A 128 -16.04 14.12 -9.68
CA THR A 128 -16.65 13.62 -8.46
C THR A 128 -16.08 12.24 -8.11
N SER A 129 -15.78 12.03 -6.82
CA SER A 129 -15.39 10.72 -6.32
C SER A 129 -16.44 9.65 -6.65
N PRO A 130 -16.05 8.45 -7.09
CA PRO A 130 -16.96 7.32 -7.29
C PRO A 130 -17.72 6.93 -6.02
N ASN A 131 -17.15 7.14 -4.84
CA ASN A 131 -17.70 6.85 -3.53
C ASN A 131 -18.30 5.43 -3.45
N THR A 132 -17.52 4.45 -3.88
CA THR A 132 -17.92 3.04 -3.92
C THR A 132 -18.15 2.52 -2.50
N PRO A 133 -19.31 1.93 -2.16
CA PRO A 133 -19.53 1.33 -0.86
C PRO A 133 -18.50 0.23 -0.56
N TRP A 134 -18.04 0.12 0.69
CA TRP A 134 -17.05 -0.86 1.10
C TRP A 134 -17.40 -2.30 0.68
N ALA A 135 -18.66 -2.72 0.84
CA ALA A 135 -19.11 -4.06 0.44
C ALA A 135 -18.93 -4.35 -1.07
N LYS A 136 -18.77 -3.31 -1.89
CA LYS A 136 -18.53 -3.41 -3.34
C LYS A 136 -17.11 -3.06 -3.75
N THR A 137 -16.28 -2.69 -2.78
CA THR A 137 -14.89 -2.29 -3.03
C THR A 137 -14.03 -3.53 -3.34
N ILE A 138 -13.23 -3.41 -4.38
CA ILE A 138 -12.17 -4.36 -4.76
C ILE A 138 -10.93 -3.50 -4.97
N VAL A 139 -9.95 -3.64 -4.08
CA VAL A 139 -8.71 -2.87 -4.09
C VAL A 139 -7.70 -3.53 -5.02
N TYR A 140 -6.94 -2.73 -5.75
CA TYR A 140 -5.85 -3.17 -6.61
C TYR A 140 -4.58 -2.39 -6.27
N GLU A 141 -3.67 -3.03 -5.54
CA GLU A 141 -2.40 -2.46 -5.13
C GLU A 141 -1.44 -2.41 -6.31
N LEU A 142 -0.88 -1.23 -6.60
CA LEU A 142 0.05 -1.08 -7.72
C LEU A 142 1.11 0.02 -7.50
N HIS A 143 2.23 -0.11 -8.23
CA HIS A 143 3.25 0.92 -8.31
C HIS A 143 3.11 1.74 -9.60
N VAL A 144 3.07 3.07 -9.51
CA VAL A 144 2.86 3.98 -10.64
C VAL A 144 3.79 3.66 -11.82
N LYS A 145 5.10 3.53 -11.56
CA LYS A 145 6.08 3.24 -12.62
C LYS A 145 5.97 1.79 -13.11
N GLY A 146 6.00 0.84 -12.18
CA GLY A 146 6.08 -0.59 -12.50
C GLY A 146 4.91 -1.10 -13.30
N PHE A 147 3.73 -0.54 -13.09
CA PHE A 147 2.51 -0.96 -13.79
C PHE A 147 2.60 -0.78 -15.31
N SER A 148 3.10 0.35 -15.79
CA SER A 148 3.07 0.67 -17.22
C SER A 148 4.43 0.62 -17.93
N GLN A 149 5.54 0.46 -17.20
CA GLN A 149 6.90 0.62 -17.73
C GLN A 149 7.22 -0.31 -18.92
N LEU A 150 6.77 -1.55 -18.87
CA LEU A 150 6.97 -2.54 -19.93
C LEU A 150 5.75 -2.72 -20.85
N ASN A 151 4.72 -1.87 -20.73
CA ASN A 151 3.55 -1.97 -21.59
C ASN A 151 3.81 -1.33 -22.97
N GLU A 152 4.12 -2.14 -23.96
CA GLU A 152 4.44 -1.67 -25.32
C GLU A 152 3.25 -1.03 -26.06
N LYS A 153 2.02 -1.22 -25.56
CA LYS A 153 0.82 -0.57 -26.12
C LYS A 153 0.73 0.92 -25.75
N ILE A 154 1.64 1.40 -24.89
CA ILE A 154 1.72 2.79 -24.43
C ILE A 154 2.95 3.47 -25.05
N PRO A 155 2.84 4.73 -25.51
CA PRO A 155 3.99 5.49 -26.00
C PRO A 155 5.15 5.48 -24.99
N ALA A 156 6.37 5.22 -25.44
CA ALA A 156 7.55 5.09 -24.58
C ALA A 156 7.77 6.28 -23.63
N THR A 157 7.44 7.49 -24.08
CA THR A 157 7.56 8.73 -23.29
C THR A 157 6.55 8.85 -22.14
N LEU A 158 5.50 8.02 -22.13
CA LEU A 158 4.48 7.99 -21.08
C LEU A 158 4.61 6.80 -20.15
N ARG A 159 5.40 5.78 -20.50
CA ARG A 159 5.58 4.59 -19.67
C ARG A 159 6.20 4.94 -18.32
N GLY A 160 5.67 4.35 -17.26
CA GLY A 160 6.15 4.57 -15.91
C GLY A 160 5.76 5.91 -15.30
N THR A 161 4.81 6.65 -15.87
CA THR A 161 4.38 7.96 -15.40
C THR A 161 2.91 7.97 -14.97
N TYR A 162 2.48 9.04 -14.26
CA TYR A 162 1.07 9.25 -13.90
C TYR A 162 0.16 9.24 -15.14
N THR A 163 0.56 9.91 -16.22
CA THR A 163 -0.19 9.87 -17.50
C THR A 163 -0.20 8.47 -18.12
N GLY A 164 0.92 7.76 -18.05
CA GLY A 164 1.01 6.38 -18.54
C GLY A 164 0.11 5.42 -17.78
N LEU A 165 -0.02 5.61 -16.46
CA LEU A 165 -0.89 4.78 -15.62
C LEU A 165 -2.35 4.89 -16.07
N VAL A 166 -2.82 6.08 -16.41
CA VAL A 166 -4.21 6.33 -16.88
C VAL A 166 -4.35 6.39 -18.40
N HIS A 167 -3.37 5.91 -19.14
CA HIS A 167 -3.52 5.75 -20.58
C HIS A 167 -4.77 4.91 -20.90
N PRO A 168 -5.55 5.22 -21.96
CA PRO A 168 -6.81 4.52 -22.26
C PRO A 168 -6.72 3.00 -22.28
N VAL A 169 -5.59 2.44 -22.68
CA VAL A 169 -5.32 0.99 -22.65
C VAL A 169 -5.35 0.44 -21.23
N ASN A 170 -4.73 1.13 -20.28
CA ASN A 170 -4.65 0.71 -18.87
C ASN A 170 -6.00 0.90 -18.17
N LEU A 171 -6.69 2.03 -18.42
CA LEU A 171 -8.03 2.24 -17.87
C LEU A 171 -9.02 1.19 -18.39
N ALA A 172 -8.97 0.84 -19.68
CA ALA A 172 -9.79 -0.22 -20.25
C ALA A 172 -9.51 -1.57 -19.57
N TYR A 173 -8.24 -1.90 -19.35
CA TYR A 173 -7.81 -3.11 -18.66
C TYR A 173 -8.36 -3.19 -17.22
N LEU A 174 -8.17 -2.14 -16.40
CA LEU A 174 -8.66 -2.10 -15.02
C LEU A 174 -10.18 -2.18 -14.93
N LYS A 175 -10.90 -1.53 -15.86
CA LYS A 175 -12.36 -1.64 -15.97
C LYS A 175 -12.80 -3.04 -16.38
N GLU A 176 -12.10 -3.67 -17.31
CA GLU A 176 -12.38 -5.04 -17.75
C GLU A 176 -12.14 -6.04 -16.62
N LEU A 177 -11.07 -5.89 -15.85
CA LEU A 177 -10.79 -6.69 -14.66
C LEU A 177 -11.90 -6.52 -13.61
N GLY A 178 -12.43 -5.31 -13.48
CA GLY A 178 -13.57 -5.01 -12.62
C GLY A 178 -13.21 -4.53 -11.23
N VAL A 179 -11.97 -4.07 -10.99
CA VAL A 179 -11.55 -3.40 -9.75
C VAL A 179 -12.24 -2.06 -9.59
N THR A 180 -12.37 -1.58 -8.37
CA THR A 180 -13.11 -0.36 -8.04
C THR A 180 -12.26 0.70 -7.34
N ALA A 181 -11.10 0.33 -6.85
CA ALA A 181 -10.13 1.24 -6.26
C ALA A 181 -8.71 0.80 -6.61
N VAL A 182 -7.83 1.75 -6.88
CA VAL A 182 -6.37 1.53 -6.93
C VAL A 182 -5.74 2.03 -5.64
N GLU A 183 -4.87 1.22 -5.05
CA GLU A 183 -4.00 1.61 -3.94
C GLU A 183 -2.60 1.81 -4.51
N LEU A 184 -2.14 3.06 -4.49
CA LEU A 184 -0.85 3.43 -5.08
C LEU A 184 0.23 3.35 -4.01
N LEU A 185 1.29 2.56 -4.26
CA LEU A 185 2.52 2.63 -3.46
C LEU A 185 2.98 4.08 -3.36
N PRO A 186 3.81 4.46 -2.35
CA PRO A 186 4.05 5.85 -2.02
C PRO A 186 4.39 6.75 -3.21
N VAL A 187 3.56 7.75 -3.43
CA VAL A 187 3.73 8.80 -4.46
C VAL A 187 4.32 10.08 -3.89
N ASN A 188 4.61 10.11 -2.60
CA ASN A 188 5.23 11.24 -1.93
C ASN A 188 6.70 11.38 -2.32
N PHE A 189 7.21 12.62 -2.30
CA PHE A 189 8.62 12.87 -2.56
C PHE A 189 9.49 12.13 -1.55
N HIS A 190 10.35 11.26 -2.06
CA HIS A 190 11.23 10.40 -1.28
C HIS A 190 12.66 10.45 -1.82
N ILE A 191 13.61 10.02 -1.01
CA ILE A 191 15.03 9.94 -1.36
C ILE A 191 15.55 8.51 -1.24
N ASN A 192 16.67 8.26 -1.90
CA ASN A 192 17.34 6.97 -1.78
C ASN A 192 18.21 6.92 -0.53
N GLU A 193 18.22 5.80 0.14
CA GLU A 193 19.09 5.56 1.28
C GLU A 193 20.57 5.54 0.86
N PRO A 194 21.49 5.97 1.74
CA PRO A 194 22.92 5.98 1.44
C PRO A 194 23.48 4.65 0.96
N HIS A 195 23.06 3.55 1.55
CA HIS A 195 23.53 2.21 1.19
C HIS A 195 23.07 1.78 -0.21
N LEU A 196 21.87 2.21 -0.64
CA LEU A 196 21.38 1.97 -2.00
C LEU A 196 22.15 2.80 -3.01
N GLN A 197 22.32 4.12 -2.75
CA GLN A 197 23.08 5.00 -3.65
C GLN A 197 24.52 4.50 -3.82
N ALA A 198 25.19 4.06 -2.74
CA ALA A 198 26.54 3.50 -2.81
C ALA A 198 26.65 2.24 -3.67
N ARG A 199 25.55 1.52 -3.85
CA ARG A 199 25.45 0.32 -4.69
C ARG A 199 24.90 0.59 -6.10
N GLY A 200 24.53 1.82 -6.41
CA GLY A 200 23.86 2.18 -7.66
C GLY A 200 22.41 1.69 -7.75
N LEU A 201 21.80 1.37 -6.61
CA LEU A 201 20.39 1.00 -6.46
C LEU A 201 19.54 2.23 -6.10
N GLN A 202 18.22 2.11 -6.21
CA GLN A 202 17.27 3.17 -5.89
C GLN A 202 16.14 2.61 -5.02
N ASN A 203 15.62 3.42 -4.11
CA ASN A 203 14.37 3.10 -3.44
C ASN A 203 13.22 3.17 -4.46
N TYR A 204 12.76 1.99 -4.87
CA TYR A 204 11.72 1.86 -5.87
C TYR A 204 10.33 2.00 -5.26
N TRP A 205 10.08 1.40 -4.09
CA TRP A 205 8.75 1.44 -3.48
C TRP A 205 8.35 2.83 -2.99
N GLY A 206 9.30 3.64 -2.50
CA GLY A 206 9.04 4.98 -2.00
C GLY A 206 8.88 5.13 -0.49
N TYR A 207 9.10 4.06 0.30
CA TYR A 207 9.00 4.10 1.78
C TYR A 207 10.20 4.76 2.47
N ASN A 208 10.72 5.83 1.89
CA ASN A 208 11.74 6.68 2.50
C ASN A 208 11.39 8.17 2.28
N PRO A 209 10.22 8.63 2.83
CA PRO A 209 9.64 9.92 2.50
C PRO A 209 10.43 11.08 3.12
N LEU A 210 10.48 12.18 2.37
CA LEU A 210 11.06 13.44 2.83
C LEU A 210 10.05 14.60 2.83
N ALA A 211 9.11 14.63 1.87
CA ALA A 211 8.08 15.65 1.81
C ALA A 211 6.71 15.05 1.52
N MET A 212 5.87 14.96 2.55
CA MET A 212 4.59 14.26 2.49
C MET A 212 3.49 15.00 1.71
N PHE A 213 3.65 16.31 1.49
CA PHE A 213 2.71 17.12 0.70
C PHE A 213 3.09 17.19 -0.79
N ALA A 214 4.28 16.72 -1.16
CA ALA A 214 4.80 16.81 -2.52
C ALA A 214 4.66 15.48 -3.27
N VAL A 215 4.19 15.52 -4.51
CA VAL A 215 4.23 14.37 -5.41
C VAL A 215 5.66 14.06 -5.86
N GLU A 216 5.98 12.79 -6.07
CA GLU A 216 7.29 12.35 -6.59
C GLU A 216 7.42 12.73 -8.08
N PRO A 217 8.34 13.66 -8.43
CA PRO A 217 8.45 14.14 -9.80
C PRO A 217 8.98 13.10 -10.79
N LYS A 218 9.67 12.05 -10.33
CA LYS A 218 10.19 11.00 -11.23
C LYS A 218 9.07 10.20 -11.93
N TYR A 219 7.84 10.30 -11.42
CA TYR A 219 6.66 9.65 -12.03
C TYR A 219 5.89 10.58 -12.98
N ALA A 220 6.40 11.77 -13.28
CA ALA A 220 5.75 12.70 -14.20
C ALA A 220 6.40 12.67 -15.59
N ALA A 221 5.57 12.71 -16.63
CA ALA A 221 6.00 12.91 -18.01
C ALA A 221 6.19 14.40 -18.36
N THR A 222 5.66 15.29 -17.53
CA THR A 222 5.65 16.74 -17.75
C THR A 222 6.45 17.48 -16.68
N THR A 223 6.65 18.79 -16.88
CA THR A 223 7.32 19.66 -15.91
C THR A 223 6.41 20.13 -14.77
N ASN A 224 5.15 19.71 -14.75
CA ASN A 224 4.20 19.98 -13.66
C ASN A 224 3.66 18.66 -13.06
N PRO A 225 4.42 18.02 -12.14
CA PRO A 225 4.04 16.73 -11.56
C PRO A 225 2.70 16.77 -10.84
N LEU A 226 2.38 17.85 -10.12
CA LEU A 226 1.12 17.96 -9.38
C LEU A 226 -0.09 18.01 -10.32
N ALA A 227 -0.03 18.78 -11.40
CA ALA A 227 -1.12 18.83 -12.38
C ALA A 227 -1.30 17.48 -13.09
N GLU A 228 -0.20 16.77 -13.38
CA GLU A 228 -0.26 15.44 -13.97
C GLU A 228 -0.87 14.41 -13.01
N PHE A 229 -0.50 14.46 -11.72
CA PHE A 229 -1.11 13.64 -10.69
C PHE A 229 -2.63 13.90 -10.56
N LYS A 230 -3.05 15.17 -10.50
CA LYS A 230 -4.48 15.55 -10.47
C LYS A 230 -5.22 15.07 -11.73
N THR A 231 -4.59 15.13 -12.89
CA THR A 231 -5.15 14.60 -14.15
C THR A 231 -5.33 13.08 -14.06
N MET A 232 -4.40 12.36 -13.43
CA MET A 232 -4.50 10.92 -13.18
C MET A 232 -5.70 10.60 -12.28
N VAL A 233 -5.86 11.29 -11.15
CA VAL A 233 -7.01 11.09 -10.24
C VAL A 233 -8.32 11.32 -10.97
N LYS A 234 -8.47 12.47 -11.66
CA LYS A 234 -9.65 12.78 -12.48
C LYS A 234 -9.98 11.70 -13.52
N ALA A 235 -8.95 11.13 -14.17
CA ALA A 235 -9.14 10.06 -15.16
C ALA A 235 -9.61 8.75 -14.51
N PHE A 236 -9.12 8.40 -13.31
CA PHE A 236 -9.62 7.26 -12.54
C PHE A 236 -11.06 7.45 -12.11
N HIS A 237 -11.43 8.62 -11.59
CA HIS A 237 -12.83 8.93 -11.22
C HIS A 237 -13.77 8.79 -12.40
N LYS A 238 -13.40 9.33 -13.56
CA LYS A 238 -14.16 9.17 -14.81
C LYS A 238 -14.31 7.71 -15.24
N ALA A 239 -13.37 6.85 -14.85
CA ALA A 239 -13.44 5.42 -15.09
C ALA A 239 -14.26 4.67 -14.03
N GLY A 240 -14.72 5.33 -12.94
CA GLY A 240 -15.41 4.75 -11.81
C GLY A 240 -14.49 4.04 -10.84
N ILE A 241 -13.22 4.46 -10.76
CA ILE A 241 -12.17 3.86 -9.91
C ILE A 241 -11.69 4.91 -8.90
N GLU A 242 -11.69 4.56 -7.64
CA GLU A 242 -11.19 5.38 -6.54
C GLU A 242 -9.65 5.31 -6.47
N VAL A 243 -9.04 6.34 -5.91
CA VAL A 243 -7.58 6.43 -5.70
C VAL A 243 -7.28 6.47 -4.21
N ILE A 244 -6.57 5.46 -3.72
CA ILE A 244 -6.09 5.33 -2.34
C ILE A 244 -4.58 5.53 -2.38
N LEU A 245 -4.06 6.37 -1.48
CA LEU A 245 -2.61 6.60 -1.36
C LEU A 245 -2.03 5.81 -0.19
N ASP A 246 -0.94 5.11 -0.43
CA ASP A 246 -0.10 4.59 0.63
C ASP A 246 0.74 5.71 1.21
N VAL A 247 0.60 5.97 2.52
CA VAL A 247 1.21 7.11 3.21
C VAL A 247 2.05 6.67 4.40
N VAL A 248 3.25 7.25 4.50
CA VAL A 248 4.26 6.87 5.48
C VAL A 248 4.39 7.96 6.54
N PHE A 249 3.59 7.89 7.60
CA PHE A 249 3.65 8.84 8.72
C PHE A 249 4.36 8.27 9.96
N ASN A 250 4.89 7.06 9.84
CA ASN A 250 5.54 6.40 10.98
C ASN A 250 7.02 6.80 11.13
N HIS A 251 7.72 7.13 10.04
CA HIS A 251 9.13 7.54 10.03
C HIS A 251 9.41 8.56 8.93
N SER A 252 10.63 9.09 8.90
CA SER A 252 11.12 9.97 7.84
C SER A 252 12.47 9.49 7.30
N ALA A 253 12.84 9.98 6.11
CA ALA A 253 14.12 9.71 5.45
C ALA A 253 15.35 10.21 6.23
N GLU A 254 15.17 10.92 7.35
CA GLU A 254 16.27 11.38 8.19
C GLU A 254 16.91 10.27 9.03
N SER A 255 16.29 9.07 9.12
CA SER A 255 16.82 7.87 9.77
C SER A 255 17.39 8.11 11.19
N GLU A 256 18.53 7.55 11.54
CA GLU A 256 19.16 7.66 12.87
C GLU A 256 19.72 9.06 13.16
N GLN A 257 19.93 9.40 14.43
CA GLN A 257 20.43 10.72 14.87
C GLN A 257 21.76 11.15 14.24
N THR A 258 22.59 10.20 13.85
CA THR A 258 23.91 10.43 13.22
C THR A 258 23.83 10.54 11.69
N TYR A 259 22.62 10.40 11.12
CA TYR A 259 22.38 10.49 9.68
C TYR A 259 22.24 11.93 9.18
N PRO A 260 22.29 12.13 7.85
CA PRO A 260 21.99 13.40 7.21
C PRO A 260 20.68 14.03 7.68
N THR A 261 20.68 15.33 7.83
CA THR A 261 19.54 16.15 8.27
C THR A 261 19.04 17.01 7.15
N PHE A 262 17.72 17.01 6.94
CA PHE A 262 17.09 17.69 5.79
C PHE A 262 15.92 18.58 6.17
N SER A 263 15.15 18.25 7.22
CA SER A 263 13.87 18.89 7.55
C SER A 263 13.62 18.86 9.07
N GLN A 264 12.68 18.05 9.51
CA GLN A 264 12.11 18.01 10.87
C GLN A 264 13.15 17.92 11.97
N ARG A 265 14.20 17.10 11.79
CA ARG A 265 15.31 16.98 12.74
C ARG A 265 16.05 18.30 12.95
N GLY A 266 16.37 19.00 11.89
CA GLY A 266 17.10 20.27 11.97
C GLY A 266 16.23 21.46 12.40
N ILE A 267 14.90 21.29 12.37
CA ILE A 267 13.92 22.33 12.72
C ILE A 267 13.52 22.23 14.20
N ASP A 268 13.08 21.05 14.64
CA ASP A 268 12.68 20.82 16.04
C ASP A 268 12.66 19.32 16.36
N ASP A 269 13.81 18.75 16.52
CA ASP A 269 14.00 17.32 16.71
C ASP A 269 13.16 16.73 17.87
N GLN A 270 13.11 17.45 19.00
CA GLN A 270 12.41 16.96 20.20
C GLN A 270 10.88 16.89 20.01
N THR A 271 10.33 17.74 19.18
CA THR A 271 8.88 17.73 18.90
C THR A 271 8.50 16.66 17.90
N TYR A 272 9.33 16.44 16.87
CA TYR A 272 8.97 15.57 15.75
C TYR A 272 9.32 14.10 15.94
N TYR A 273 10.29 13.76 16.83
CA TYR A 273 10.76 12.37 16.97
C TYR A 273 10.60 11.83 18.39
N TRP A 274 10.19 10.57 18.47
CA TRP A 274 10.20 9.83 19.74
C TRP A 274 11.61 9.50 20.17
N ARG A 275 11.90 9.72 21.46
CA ARG A 275 13.18 9.41 22.10
C ARG A 275 12.97 8.59 23.37
N ASN A 276 13.92 7.73 23.66
CA ASN A 276 13.99 7.03 24.93
C ASN A 276 14.62 7.93 26.03
N ASP A 277 14.64 7.44 27.26
CA ASP A 277 15.18 8.17 28.42
C ASP A 277 16.66 8.53 28.28
N ASN A 278 17.43 7.86 27.44
CA ASN A 278 18.83 8.16 27.14
C ASN A 278 18.99 9.18 25.98
N GLY A 279 17.89 9.71 25.45
CA GLY A 279 17.89 10.68 24.36
C GLY A 279 18.11 10.08 22.97
N HIS A 280 18.15 8.76 22.79
CA HIS A 280 18.23 8.09 21.50
C HIS A 280 16.85 7.92 20.87
N TYR A 281 16.77 7.94 19.54
CA TYR A 281 15.52 7.66 18.83
C TYR A 281 14.97 6.28 19.15
N ILE A 282 13.65 6.22 19.34
CA ILE A 282 12.92 4.97 19.30
C ILE A 282 12.82 4.55 17.84
N ASN A 283 13.18 3.29 17.55
CA ASN A 283 13.18 2.75 16.19
C ASN A 283 12.26 1.52 16.11
N TRP A 284 10.95 1.72 16.33
CA TRP A 284 9.96 0.66 16.17
C TRP A 284 9.44 0.53 14.75
N THR A 285 9.96 1.34 13.85
CA THR A 285 9.68 1.30 12.41
C THR A 285 10.69 0.45 11.63
N GLY A 286 11.87 0.21 12.19
CA GLY A 286 13.00 -0.43 11.49
C GLY A 286 13.79 0.51 10.59
N CYS A 287 13.36 1.79 10.47
CA CYS A 287 13.92 2.77 9.53
C CYS A 287 14.85 3.81 10.21
N GLY A 288 15.20 3.59 11.49
CA GLY A 288 16.13 4.43 12.24
C GLY A 288 15.47 5.47 13.14
N ASN A 289 14.24 5.87 12.88
CA ASN A 289 13.47 6.81 13.71
C ASN A 289 11.99 6.42 13.77
N MET A 290 11.27 7.04 14.68
CA MET A 290 9.82 7.01 14.76
C MET A 290 9.31 8.44 15.01
N LEU A 291 8.35 8.88 14.19
CA LEU A 291 7.74 10.19 14.33
C LEU A 291 6.84 10.26 15.58
N ASN A 292 6.88 11.38 16.28
CA ASN A 292 6.08 11.62 17.49
C ASN A 292 4.69 12.16 17.10
N LEU A 293 3.77 11.27 16.84
CA LEU A 293 2.38 11.60 16.51
C LEU A 293 1.50 11.80 17.75
N SER A 294 2.05 11.72 18.97
CA SER A 294 1.36 12.15 20.20
C SER A 294 1.42 13.65 20.42
N SER A 295 2.40 14.34 19.81
CA SER A 295 2.53 15.79 19.90
C SER A 295 1.43 16.50 19.09
N ASP A 296 0.92 17.64 19.58
CA ASP A 296 -0.07 18.45 18.85
C ASP A 296 0.43 18.85 17.45
N VAL A 297 1.72 19.09 17.33
CA VAL A 297 2.35 19.48 16.06
C VAL A 297 2.40 18.31 15.08
N GLY A 298 2.81 17.13 15.55
CA GLY A 298 2.82 15.92 14.72
C GLY A 298 1.43 15.54 14.25
N ARG A 299 0.44 15.53 15.15
CA ARG A 299 -0.96 15.26 14.80
C ARG A 299 -1.50 16.27 13.77
N LYS A 300 -1.28 17.56 14.04
CA LYS A 300 -1.70 18.63 13.11
C LYS A 300 -1.06 18.47 11.73
N TRP A 301 0.22 18.13 11.67
CA TRP A 301 0.93 17.91 10.42
C TRP A 301 0.32 16.76 9.62
N VAL A 302 -0.01 15.62 10.27
CA VAL A 302 -0.69 14.49 9.63
C VAL A 302 -2.06 14.91 9.10
N VAL A 303 -2.91 15.50 9.95
CA VAL A 303 -4.27 15.90 9.56
C VAL A 303 -4.26 16.94 8.44
N ASP A 304 -3.37 17.93 8.51
CA ASP A 304 -3.20 18.93 7.45
C ASP A 304 -2.76 18.28 6.12
N CYS A 305 -1.90 17.25 6.17
CA CYS A 305 -1.46 16.52 5.00
C CYS A 305 -2.61 15.71 4.36
N LEU A 306 -3.33 14.94 5.15
CA LEU A 306 -4.51 14.17 4.68
C LEU A 306 -5.56 15.10 4.05
N ARG A 307 -5.85 16.22 4.73
CA ARG A 307 -6.77 17.24 4.21
C ARG A 307 -6.29 17.84 2.88
N TYR A 308 -4.99 18.09 2.73
CA TYR A 308 -4.41 18.60 1.49
C TYR A 308 -4.65 17.61 0.32
N TRP A 309 -4.34 16.33 0.52
CA TRP A 309 -4.53 15.31 -0.51
C TRP A 309 -6.00 15.14 -0.90
N VAL A 310 -6.93 15.20 0.06
CA VAL A 310 -8.37 15.11 -0.23
C VAL A 310 -8.87 16.40 -0.90
N ALA A 311 -8.62 17.57 -0.31
CA ALA A 311 -9.21 18.81 -0.77
C ALA A 311 -8.58 19.35 -2.05
N GLN A 312 -7.29 19.11 -2.28
CA GLN A 312 -6.55 19.64 -3.43
C GLN A 312 -6.32 18.61 -4.53
N CYS A 313 -6.24 17.34 -4.16
CA CYS A 313 -5.90 16.27 -5.10
C CYS A 313 -7.03 15.25 -5.30
N HIS A 314 -8.16 15.41 -4.61
CA HIS A 314 -9.37 14.60 -4.71
C HIS A 314 -9.13 13.09 -4.49
N VAL A 315 -8.16 12.70 -3.65
CA VAL A 315 -7.95 11.29 -3.33
C VAL A 315 -9.07 10.74 -2.45
N ASP A 316 -9.41 9.47 -2.61
CA ASP A 316 -10.56 8.81 -1.99
C ASP A 316 -10.22 8.02 -0.74
N GLY A 317 -8.93 7.83 -0.47
CA GLY A 317 -8.51 7.05 0.69
C GLY A 317 -7.03 7.09 0.97
N PHE A 318 -6.67 6.48 2.09
CA PHE A 318 -5.29 6.33 2.54
C PHE A 318 -5.08 4.93 3.13
N ARG A 319 -3.96 4.32 2.77
CA ARG A 319 -3.38 3.18 3.48
C ARG A 319 -2.20 3.69 4.30
N PHE A 320 -2.22 3.45 5.59
CA PHE A 320 -1.18 3.92 6.50
C PHE A 320 -0.17 2.81 6.74
N ASP A 321 1.06 3.06 6.27
CA ASP A 321 2.22 2.21 6.53
C ASP A 321 2.53 2.14 8.03
N LEU A 322 2.79 0.94 8.57
CA LEU A 322 3.04 0.68 9.98
C LEU A 322 2.10 1.47 10.91
N ALA A 323 0.80 1.36 10.65
CA ALA A 323 -0.23 2.23 11.25
C ALA A 323 -0.33 2.12 12.78
N SER A 324 0.25 1.09 13.41
CA SER A 324 0.32 1.04 14.88
C SER A 324 1.01 2.25 15.49
N VAL A 325 1.92 2.90 14.75
CA VAL A 325 2.57 4.16 15.17
C VAL A 325 1.58 5.31 15.36
N LEU A 326 0.47 5.35 14.58
CA LEU A 326 -0.56 6.39 14.70
C LEU A 326 -1.26 6.36 16.07
N GLY A 327 -1.36 5.17 16.66
CA GLY A 327 -1.99 4.95 17.95
C GLY A 327 -1.04 5.01 19.15
N ARG A 328 0.25 5.30 18.93
CA ARG A 328 1.21 5.40 20.01
C ARG A 328 1.23 6.80 20.61
N ASP A 329 0.41 7.02 21.63
CA ASP A 329 0.39 8.27 22.43
C ASP A 329 1.19 8.16 23.73
N THR A 330 1.48 6.94 24.14
CA THR A 330 2.49 6.49 25.11
C THR A 330 3.35 5.43 24.41
N PRO A 331 4.31 4.75 25.04
CA PRO A 331 4.98 3.62 24.39
C PRO A 331 4.00 2.57 23.85
N ASP A 332 2.86 2.33 24.51
CA ASP A 332 1.87 1.33 24.08
C ASP A 332 0.88 1.89 23.06
N PHE A 333 0.29 0.99 22.24
CA PHE A 333 -0.79 1.32 21.32
C PHE A 333 -2.08 1.61 22.08
N ASN A 334 -2.77 2.66 21.66
CA ASN A 334 -4.06 3.10 22.19
C ASN A 334 -5.05 3.34 21.04
N ALA A 335 -6.08 2.50 20.90
CA ALA A 335 -7.13 2.67 19.90
C ALA A 335 -7.95 3.98 20.07
N SER A 336 -7.81 4.66 21.22
CA SER A 336 -8.41 5.97 21.52
C SER A 336 -7.39 7.12 21.45
N ALA A 337 -6.22 6.91 20.84
CA ALA A 337 -5.22 7.95 20.67
C ALA A 337 -5.81 9.21 20.02
N GLN A 338 -5.31 10.37 20.43
CA GLN A 338 -5.89 11.66 20.01
C GLN A 338 -5.84 11.84 18.49
N LEU A 339 -4.83 11.32 17.80
CA LEU A 339 -4.75 11.38 16.33
C LEU A 339 -5.95 10.71 15.65
N PHE A 340 -6.39 9.56 16.15
CA PHE A 340 -7.61 8.91 15.62
C PHE A 340 -8.85 9.79 15.80
N THR A 341 -8.97 10.48 16.96
CA THR A 341 -10.04 11.44 17.20
C THR A 341 -9.96 12.64 16.27
N ASP A 342 -8.75 13.17 16.04
CA ASP A 342 -8.52 14.31 15.14
C ASP A 342 -8.88 13.94 13.69
N ILE A 343 -8.49 12.76 13.20
CA ILE A 343 -8.86 12.24 11.87
C ILE A 343 -10.39 12.08 11.76
N LYS A 344 -11.01 11.45 12.76
CA LYS A 344 -12.46 11.22 12.78
C LYS A 344 -13.26 12.52 12.76
N ASN A 345 -12.76 13.58 13.39
CA ASN A 345 -13.46 14.85 13.51
C ASN A 345 -13.16 15.83 12.35
N GLU A 346 -12.20 15.51 11.48
CA GLU A 346 -11.89 16.36 10.32
C GLU A 346 -12.99 16.20 9.25
N PRO A 347 -13.75 17.29 8.93
CA PRO A 347 -14.90 17.18 8.04
C PRO A 347 -14.57 16.66 6.64
N SER A 348 -13.39 16.98 6.11
CA SER A 348 -12.96 16.53 4.78
C SER A 348 -12.63 15.04 4.72
N LEU A 349 -12.46 14.37 5.87
CA LEU A 349 -12.09 12.95 5.95
C LEU A 349 -13.27 12.02 6.28
N GLN A 350 -14.51 12.55 6.39
CA GLN A 350 -15.67 11.76 6.86
C GLN A 350 -16.08 10.61 5.93
N ASN A 351 -15.85 10.73 4.63
CA ASN A 351 -16.24 9.71 3.63
C ASN A 351 -15.03 9.09 2.93
N ILE A 352 -13.85 9.22 3.53
CA ILE A 352 -12.59 8.73 2.96
C ILE A 352 -12.31 7.32 3.46
N LYS A 353 -11.85 6.45 2.59
CA LYS A 353 -11.41 5.10 2.94
C LYS A 353 -10.10 5.17 3.71
N LEU A 354 -10.11 4.66 4.94
CA LEU A 354 -8.92 4.59 5.80
C LEU A 354 -8.56 3.11 6.01
N ILE A 355 -7.33 2.76 5.66
CA ILE A 355 -6.81 1.40 5.73
C ILE A 355 -5.55 1.41 6.60
N ALA A 356 -5.51 0.56 7.60
CA ALA A 356 -4.34 0.41 8.46
C ALA A 356 -3.53 -0.84 8.05
N GLU A 357 -2.22 -0.69 7.98
CA GLU A 357 -1.31 -1.80 8.19
C GLU A 357 -1.14 -1.97 9.71
N PRO A 358 -1.81 -2.95 10.35
CA PRO A 358 -2.04 -2.93 11.78
C PRO A 358 -0.90 -3.53 12.59
N TRP A 359 0.34 -3.19 12.28
CA TRP A 359 1.54 -3.61 13.02
C TRP A 359 2.68 -2.59 12.93
N ASP A 360 3.66 -2.76 13.80
CA ASP A 360 5.02 -2.27 13.74
C ASP A 360 5.96 -3.27 14.44
N ILE A 361 7.27 -3.05 14.43
CA ILE A 361 8.24 -3.98 15.03
C ILE A 361 8.50 -3.75 16.53
N GLY A 362 7.83 -2.77 17.14
CA GLY A 362 7.97 -2.41 18.53
C GLY A 362 7.23 -3.35 19.48
N HIS A 363 7.42 -3.09 20.78
CA HIS A 363 6.70 -3.81 21.83
C HIS A 363 5.19 -3.61 21.67
N TYR A 364 4.41 -4.71 21.72
CA TYR A 364 2.98 -4.69 21.43
C TYR A 364 2.62 -4.00 20.09
N GLY A 365 3.47 -4.18 19.06
CA GLY A 365 3.26 -3.56 17.75
C GLY A 365 2.16 -4.20 16.92
N TYR A 366 1.86 -5.49 17.09
CA TYR A 366 0.84 -6.23 16.33
C TYR A 366 -0.56 -5.93 16.87
N GLN A 367 -1.39 -5.24 16.09
CA GLN A 367 -2.69 -4.67 16.50
C GLN A 367 -3.87 -5.07 15.60
N VAL A 368 -3.78 -6.18 14.88
CA VAL A 368 -4.88 -6.66 14.03
C VAL A 368 -6.16 -6.85 14.85
N GLY A 369 -7.25 -6.22 14.39
CA GLY A 369 -8.56 -6.21 15.07
C GLY A 369 -8.65 -5.23 16.24
N GLN A 370 -7.72 -4.28 16.37
CA GLN A 370 -7.69 -3.32 17.49
C GLN A 370 -7.89 -1.85 17.05
N PHE A 371 -7.92 -1.57 15.78
CA PHE A 371 -8.13 -0.21 15.28
C PHE A 371 -9.58 0.25 15.48
N PRO A 372 -9.84 1.57 15.47
CA PRO A 372 -11.20 2.10 15.46
C PRO A 372 -12.03 1.55 14.28
N SER A 373 -13.31 1.28 14.47
CA SER A 373 -14.20 0.61 13.50
C SER A 373 -14.37 1.31 12.14
N TYR A 374 -13.92 2.54 12.00
CA TYR A 374 -13.92 3.28 10.73
C TYR A 374 -12.62 3.08 9.91
N PHE A 375 -11.67 2.27 10.40
CA PHE A 375 -10.54 1.76 9.62
C PHE A 375 -10.85 0.37 9.09
N ALA A 376 -10.47 0.10 7.85
CA ALA A 376 -10.21 -1.25 7.39
C ALA A 376 -8.76 -1.63 7.75
N GLU A 377 -8.51 -2.91 7.95
CA GLU A 377 -7.20 -3.40 8.38
C GLU A 377 -6.69 -4.49 7.44
N TRP A 378 -5.43 -4.38 7.04
CA TRP A 378 -4.74 -5.48 6.35
C TRP A 378 -4.77 -6.74 7.23
N ASN A 379 -5.30 -7.84 6.69
CA ASN A 379 -5.44 -9.09 7.44
C ASN A 379 -4.36 -10.09 7.03
N ASP A 380 -3.23 -10.07 7.72
CA ASP A 380 -2.13 -11.01 7.50
C ASP A 380 -2.50 -12.45 7.88
N ARG A 381 -3.46 -12.63 8.81
CA ARG A 381 -3.98 -13.95 9.15
C ARG A 381 -4.77 -14.58 8.02
N PHE A 382 -5.51 -13.78 7.25
CA PHE A 382 -6.16 -14.25 6.04
C PHE A 382 -5.12 -14.81 5.06
N ARG A 383 -4.10 -14.04 4.74
CA ARG A 383 -2.99 -14.46 3.88
C ARG A 383 -2.38 -15.77 4.37
N ASP A 384 -1.95 -15.80 5.62
CA ASP A 384 -1.17 -16.92 6.15
C ASP A 384 -1.99 -18.21 6.25
N ASP A 385 -3.24 -18.14 6.71
CA ASP A 385 -4.11 -19.32 6.86
C ASP A 385 -4.57 -19.87 5.51
N LEU A 386 -4.86 -19.01 4.52
CA LEU A 386 -5.20 -19.47 3.17
C LEU A 386 -4.00 -20.09 2.45
N CYS A 387 -2.82 -19.46 2.55
CA CYS A 387 -1.59 -20.05 1.99
C CYS A 387 -1.32 -21.42 2.59
N ARG A 388 -1.40 -21.59 3.91
CA ARG A 388 -1.24 -22.89 4.56
C ARG A 388 -2.30 -23.89 4.12
N PHE A 389 -3.56 -23.48 3.99
CA PHE A 389 -4.64 -24.38 3.56
C PHE A 389 -4.38 -24.91 2.14
N TRP A 390 -4.04 -24.03 1.20
CA TRP A 390 -3.83 -24.41 -0.19
C TRP A 390 -2.48 -25.09 -0.45
N LEU A 391 -1.42 -24.65 0.20
CA LEU A 391 -0.05 -25.02 -0.18
C LEU A 391 0.61 -25.99 0.81
N TRP A 392 0.21 -26.02 2.09
CA TRP A 392 0.86 -26.81 3.10
C TRP A 392 -0.03 -27.94 3.62
N LYS A 393 0.58 -29.13 3.86
CA LYS A 393 -0.14 -30.29 4.46
C LYS A 393 -0.74 -29.98 5.84
N SER A 394 -0.10 -29.10 6.61
CA SER A 394 -0.53 -28.69 7.95
C SER A 394 -1.64 -27.62 7.98
N GLY A 395 -2.09 -27.13 6.81
CA GLY A 395 -3.19 -26.17 6.75
C GLY A 395 -4.50 -26.76 7.28
N LYS A 396 -5.24 -25.97 8.06
CA LYS A 396 -6.46 -26.40 8.76
C LYS A 396 -7.70 -25.87 8.06
N ILE A 397 -8.68 -26.73 7.87
CA ILE A 397 -9.96 -26.36 7.24
C ILE A 397 -10.75 -25.37 8.10
N GLY A 398 -10.75 -25.49 9.43
CA GLY A 398 -11.42 -24.55 10.32
C GLY A 398 -10.82 -23.15 10.25
N ALA A 399 -9.47 -23.02 10.19
CA ALA A 399 -8.83 -21.73 10.01
C ALA A 399 -9.17 -21.10 8.64
N PHE A 400 -9.17 -21.92 7.58
CA PHE A 400 -9.63 -21.47 6.26
C PHE A 400 -11.06 -20.93 6.31
N ALA A 401 -12.00 -21.68 6.90
CA ALA A 401 -13.39 -21.28 6.98
C ALA A 401 -13.59 -19.99 7.79
N GLU A 402 -12.88 -19.84 8.92
CA GLU A 402 -12.91 -18.61 9.73
C GLU A 402 -12.44 -17.38 8.92
N ARG A 403 -11.32 -17.53 8.18
CA ARG A 403 -10.84 -16.44 7.31
C ARG A 403 -11.81 -16.16 6.16
N PHE A 404 -12.29 -17.22 5.51
CA PHE A 404 -13.21 -17.14 4.38
C PHE A 404 -14.55 -16.49 4.76
N ALA A 405 -15.01 -16.69 6.00
CA ALA A 405 -16.21 -16.07 6.56
C ALA A 405 -16.01 -14.61 7.04
N GLY A 406 -14.84 -14.01 6.83
CA GLY A 406 -14.54 -12.62 7.17
C GLY A 406 -13.82 -12.42 8.49
N SER A 407 -13.18 -13.46 9.05
CA SER A 407 -12.36 -13.35 10.27
C SER A 407 -13.12 -12.79 11.47
N SER A 408 -14.31 -13.33 11.75
CA SER A 408 -15.20 -12.84 12.81
C SER A 408 -14.57 -12.90 14.21
N ASP A 409 -13.64 -13.83 14.44
CA ASP A 409 -12.84 -13.96 15.66
C ASP A 409 -11.96 -12.73 15.94
N LEU A 410 -11.55 -12.00 14.90
CA LEU A 410 -10.73 -10.82 14.98
C LEU A 410 -11.57 -9.54 14.99
N PHE A 411 -12.55 -9.43 14.08
CA PHE A 411 -13.20 -8.16 13.73
C PHE A 411 -14.65 -8.02 14.22
N LYS A 412 -15.38 -9.10 14.52
CA LYS A 412 -16.78 -8.99 15.00
C LYS A 412 -16.93 -8.32 16.37
N LYS A 413 -15.81 -7.96 16.98
CA LYS A 413 -15.74 -7.15 18.20
C LYS A 413 -15.84 -5.66 17.85
N ASN A 414 -16.21 -4.83 18.77
CA ASN A 414 -16.16 -3.36 18.65
C ASN A 414 -17.04 -2.77 17.52
N ASP A 415 -18.16 -3.40 17.20
CA ASP A 415 -19.10 -2.94 16.16
C ASP A 415 -18.51 -2.86 14.75
N CYS A 416 -17.41 -3.59 14.48
CA CYS A 416 -16.85 -3.68 13.14
C CYS A 416 -17.76 -4.50 12.22
N LEU A 417 -17.77 -4.14 10.94
CA LEU A 417 -18.47 -4.85 9.87
C LEU A 417 -17.48 -5.69 9.05
N PRO A 418 -17.94 -6.65 8.24
CA PRO A 418 -17.04 -7.51 7.46
C PRO A 418 -16.02 -6.77 6.58
N HIS A 419 -16.36 -5.59 6.06
CA HIS A 419 -15.42 -4.81 5.25
C HIS A 419 -14.16 -4.36 6.00
N THR A 420 -14.18 -4.35 7.34
CA THR A 420 -13.01 -4.01 8.17
C THR A 420 -11.83 -4.93 7.85
N THR A 421 -12.08 -6.21 7.52
CA THR A 421 -11.02 -7.08 7.06
C THR A 421 -10.70 -6.80 5.58
N LEU A 422 -9.52 -6.19 5.34
CA LEU A 422 -8.95 -6.12 4.00
C LEU A 422 -8.17 -7.41 3.77
N ASN A 423 -8.76 -8.29 2.97
CA ASN A 423 -8.23 -9.62 2.67
C ASN A 423 -7.22 -9.54 1.53
N PHE A 424 -6.06 -10.16 1.70
CA PHE A 424 -5.06 -10.29 0.63
C PHE A 424 -4.33 -11.64 0.74
N ILE A 425 -3.78 -12.11 -0.38
CA ILE A 425 -2.87 -13.27 -0.44
C ILE A 425 -1.43 -12.78 -0.58
N THR A 426 -1.24 -11.72 -1.33
CA THR A 426 0.05 -11.12 -1.69
C THR A 426 -0.09 -9.61 -1.63
N ALA A 427 1.02 -8.94 -1.37
CA ALA A 427 1.16 -7.50 -1.40
C ALA A 427 2.54 -7.13 -1.98
N HIS A 428 2.88 -5.85 -2.06
CA HIS A 428 4.18 -5.39 -2.55
C HIS A 428 5.35 -6.02 -1.77
N ASP A 429 5.19 -6.25 -0.46
CA ASP A 429 6.14 -6.92 0.43
C ASP A 429 5.81 -8.42 0.53
N GLY A 430 6.60 -9.24 -0.09
CA GLY A 430 6.40 -10.68 -0.15
C GLY A 430 6.54 -11.24 -1.56
N PHE A 431 6.20 -12.50 -1.73
CA PHE A 431 6.13 -13.13 -3.04
C PHE A 431 4.91 -12.65 -3.82
N THR A 432 5.06 -12.53 -5.17
CA THR A 432 3.90 -12.51 -6.06
C THR A 432 3.16 -13.84 -5.99
N LEU A 433 1.91 -13.89 -6.47
CA LEU A 433 1.14 -15.13 -6.47
C LEU A 433 1.81 -16.25 -7.27
N LYS A 434 2.48 -15.92 -8.38
CA LYS A 434 3.27 -16.89 -9.17
C LYS A 434 4.49 -17.36 -8.39
N ASP A 435 5.18 -16.47 -7.70
CA ASP A 435 6.36 -16.83 -6.92
C ASP A 435 5.99 -17.66 -5.68
N LEU A 436 4.84 -17.38 -5.06
CA LEU A 436 4.31 -18.11 -3.92
C LEU A 436 4.10 -19.62 -4.20
N VAL A 437 3.79 -19.97 -5.46
CA VAL A 437 3.64 -21.36 -5.91
C VAL A 437 4.87 -21.90 -6.64
N SER A 438 5.94 -21.12 -6.76
CA SER A 438 7.14 -21.47 -7.52
C SER A 438 8.42 -21.51 -6.71
N TYR A 439 8.45 -20.87 -5.53
CA TYR A 439 9.65 -20.77 -4.71
C TYR A 439 9.35 -21.17 -3.26
N ASN A 440 10.24 -21.99 -2.68
CA ASN A 440 10.21 -22.29 -1.26
C ASN A 440 11.08 -21.31 -0.46
N GLN A 441 12.07 -20.71 -1.09
CA GLN A 441 13.02 -19.80 -0.47
C GLN A 441 13.03 -18.45 -1.22
N LYS A 442 13.34 -17.39 -0.49
CA LYS A 442 13.52 -16.08 -1.09
C LYS A 442 14.82 -15.98 -1.87
N HIS A 443 14.82 -15.17 -2.93
CA HIS A 443 15.96 -14.91 -3.82
C HIS A 443 16.16 -13.40 -3.95
N ASN A 444 16.65 -12.76 -2.87
CA ASN A 444 16.85 -11.32 -2.76
C ASN A 444 18.30 -10.90 -3.03
N GLU A 445 19.12 -11.74 -3.65
CA GLU A 445 20.55 -11.48 -3.89
C GLU A 445 20.78 -10.18 -4.66
N ALA A 446 19.86 -9.83 -5.57
CA ALA A 446 19.92 -8.57 -6.34
C ALA A 446 19.86 -7.30 -5.46
N ASN A 447 19.33 -7.39 -4.24
CA ASN A 447 19.27 -6.27 -3.30
C ASN A 447 20.64 -5.96 -2.66
N GLY A 448 21.62 -6.87 -2.79
CA GLY A 448 22.96 -6.68 -2.25
C GLY A 448 23.05 -6.78 -0.73
N GLU A 449 22.08 -7.45 -0.09
CA GLU A 449 21.99 -7.63 1.37
C GLU A 449 22.22 -9.09 1.80
N GLU A 450 22.91 -9.85 0.95
CA GLU A 450 23.27 -11.26 1.20
C GLU A 450 22.04 -12.16 1.45
N ASN A 451 20.90 -11.81 0.82
CA ASN A 451 19.61 -12.50 0.99
C ASN A 451 19.10 -12.56 2.45
N ARG A 452 19.50 -11.58 3.30
CA ARG A 452 19.07 -11.50 4.70
C ARG A 452 17.80 -10.68 4.88
N ASP A 453 17.52 -9.78 3.96
CA ASP A 453 16.37 -8.90 3.90
C ASP A 453 15.09 -9.65 3.53
N GLY A 454 13.93 -9.04 3.78
CA GLY A 454 12.64 -9.62 3.49
C GLY A 454 12.24 -10.77 4.42
N ARG A 455 11.06 -11.29 4.19
CA ARG A 455 10.42 -12.33 5.00
C ARG A 455 11.08 -13.70 4.82
N ASN A 456 11.33 -14.42 5.91
CA ASN A 456 11.90 -15.78 5.85
C ASN A 456 10.79 -16.84 5.66
N GLU A 457 9.61 -16.63 6.24
CA GLU A 457 8.51 -17.59 6.25
C GLU A 457 7.37 -17.09 5.36
N ASN A 458 7.26 -17.62 4.15
CA ASN A 458 6.30 -17.15 3.15
C ASN A 458 5.06 -18.05 3.01
N TYR A 459 5.03 -19.22 3.66
CA TYR A 459 4.01 -20.26 3.50
C TYR A 459 3.80 -20.68 2.05
N SER A 460 4.85 -20.58 1.25
CA SER A 460 4.90 -20.92 -0.17
C SER A 460 5.17 -22.41 -0.40
N TYR A 461 4.93 -22.89 -1.63
CA TYR A 461 5.27 -24.24 -2.03
C TYR A 461 5.61 -24.30 -3.53
N ASN A 462 6.80 -24.74 -3.87
CA ASN A 462 7.33 -24.78 -5.24
C ASN A 462 6.84 -25.95 -6.10
N HIS A 463 5.99 -26.83 -5.57
CA HIS A 463 5.50 -28.05 -6.22
C HIS A 463 6.63 -29.01 -6.69
N GLY A 464 7.75 -29.02 -5.95
CA GLY A 464 8.90 -29.90 -6.16
C GLY A 464 9.99 -29.34 -7.05
N ILE A 465 9.80 -28.14 -7.63
CA ILE A 465 10.79 -27.48 -8.49
C ILE A 465 10.92 -26.01 -8.09
N GLU A 466 12.11 -25.60 -7.71
CA GLU A 466 12.41 -24.21 -7.36
C GLU A 466 12.51 -23.35 -8.62
N GLY A 467 11.65 -22.34 -8.74
CA GLY A 467 11.66 -21.38 -9.85
C GLY A 467 11.13 -21.92 -11.19
N SER A 468 11.84 -21.61 -12.27
CA SER A 468 11.41 -21.91 -13.66
C SER A 468 11.33 -23.41 -13.95
N THR A 469 10.35 -23.78 -14.76
CA THR A 469 10.14 -25.15 -15.28
C THR A 469 10.68 -25.36 -16.69
N GLU A 470 11.29 -24.36 -17.31
CA GLU A 470 11.72 -24.41 -18.72
C GLU A 470 12.67 -25.55 -19.06
N ASN A 471 13.53 -25.94 -18.11
CA ASN A 471 14.50 -27.01 -18.30
C ASN A 471 13.95 -28.41 -18.01
N LEU A 472 12.67 -28.53 -17.66
CA LEU A 472 12.05 -29.83 -17.41
C LEU A 472 11.56 -30.47 -18.70
N ALA A 473 11.68 -31.81 -18.76
CA ALA A 473 11.08 -32.60 -19.81
C ALA A 473 9.60 -32.93 -19.50
N GLU A 474 8.79 -33.16 -20.54
CA GLU A 474 7.46 -33.73 -20.39
C GLU A 474 7.56 -35.22 -19.95
N PRO A 475 6.61 -35.70 -19.09
CA PRO A 475 5.41 -35.01 -18.61
C PRO A 475 5.60 -34.26 -17.27
N GLN A 476 6.81 -34.21 -16.72
CA GLN A 476 7.07 -33.58 -15.43
C GLN A 476 6.77 -32.07 -15.46
N LYS A 477 7.15 -31.41 -16.56
CA LYS A 477 6.88 -29.97 -16.74
C LYS A 477 5.40 -29.67 -16.61
N SER A 478 4.58 -30.32 -17.42
CA SER A 478 3.12 -30.14 -17.38
C SER A 478 2.52 -30.46 -16.02
N ALA A 479 2.98 -31.46 -15.31
CA ALA A 479 2.49 -31.80 -13.98
C ALA A 479 2.74 -30.68 -12.95
N VAL A 480 3.96 -30.11 -12.93
CA VAL A 480 4.32 -29.01 -12.03
C VAL A 480 3.53 -27.74 -12.37
N GLU A 481 3.47 -27.38 -13.66
CA GLU A 481 2.75 -26.18 -14.11
C GLU A 481 1.23 -26.26 -13.83
N ASN A 482 0.61 -27.42 -14.04
CA ASN A 482 -0.79 -27.63 -13.72
C ASN A 482 -1.03 -27.46 -12.20
N ASN A 483 -0.21 -28.06 -11.35
CA ASN A 483 -0.36 -27.93 -9.90
C ASN A 483 -0.20 -26.48 -9.45
N ARG A 484 0.76 -25.74 -10.01
CA ARG A 484 0.93 -24.30 -9.74
C ARG A 484 -0.29 -23.51 -10.18
N THR A 485 -0.81 -23.78 -11.37
CA THR A 485 -2.01 -23.10 -11.91
C THR A 485 -3.24 -23.37 -11.05
N PHE A 486 -3.44 -24.61 -10.60
CA PHE A 486 -4.57 -24.95 -9.72
C PHE A 486 -4.45 -24.26 -8.36
N ALA A 487 -3.26 -24.20 -7.78
CA ALA A 487 -3.03 -23.50 -6.53
C ALA A 487 -3.26 -21.99 -6.65
N GLN A 488 -2.74 -21.33 -7.70
CA GLN A 488 -3.00 -19.91 -7.97
C GLN A 488 -4.50 -19.65 -8.12
N SER A 489 -5.18 -20.47 -8.92
CA SER A 489 -6.62 -20.33 -9.15
C SER A 489 -7.42 -20.50 -7.85
N GLY A 490 -7.07 -21.49 -7.03
CA GLY A 490 -7.71 -21.73 -5.73
C GLY A 490 -7.54 -20.56 -4.76
N LEU A 491 -6.33 -20.00 -4.69
CA LEU A 491 -6.02 -18.84 -3.85
C LEU A 491 -6.79 -17.59 -4.32
N LEU A 492 -6.79 -17.29 -5.63
CA LEU A 492 -7.52 -16.14 -6.20
C LEU A 492 -9.04 -16.27 -5.99
N MET A 493 -9.61 -17.43 -6.28
CA MET A 493 -11.04 -17.65 -6.06
C MET A 493 -11.40 -17.56 -4.58
N SER A 494 -10.55 -18.09 -3.69
CA SER A 494 -10.75 -17.97 -2.24
C SER A 494 -10.71 -16.52 -1.77
N LEU A 495 -9.77 -15.71 -2.28
CA LEU A 495 -9.68 -14.28 -1.96
C LEU A 495 -10.94 -13.53 -2.42
N LEU A 496 -11.32 -13.74 -3.68
CA LEU A 496 -12.39 -12.97 -4.31
C LEU A 496 -13.79 -13.40 -3.87
N LEU A 497 -13.97 -14.62 -3.36
CA LEU A 497 -15.27 -15.14 -2.89
C LEU A 497 -15.39 -15.18 -1.36
N ALA A 498 -14.38 -14.76 -0.62
CA ALA A 498 -14.45 -14.58 0.82
C ALA A 498 -15.28 -13.36 1.20
N ASN A 499 -15.86 -13.39 2.40
CA ASN A 499 -16.46 -12.22 3.03
C ASN A 499 -15.36 -11.22 3.44
N GLY A 500 -15.67 -9.91 3.36
CA GLY A 500 -14.70 -8.83 3.57
C GLY A 500 -14.27 -8.14 2.26
N THR A 501 -13.34 -7.21 2.34
CA THR A 501 -12.86 -6.42 1.20
C THR A 501 -11.62 -7.08 0.58
N PRO A 502 -11.66 -7.56 -0.67
CA PRO A 502 -10.50 -8.17 -1.31
C PRO A 502 -9.53 -7.11 -1.85
N MET A 503 -8.24 -7.38 -1.70
CA MET A 503 -7.14 -6.65 -2.33
C MET A 503 -6.31 -7.60 -3.21
N LEU A 504 -6.07 -7.20 -4.46
CA LEU A 504 -5.21 -7.87 -5.42
C LEU A 504 -3.90 -7.09 -5.58
N LEU A 505 -2.77 -7.79 -5.58
CA LEU A 505 -1.50 -7.22 -6.05
C LEU A 505 -1.48 -7.19 -7.58
N ALA A 506 -1.10 -6.06 -8.16
CA ALA A 506 -1.02 -5.88 -9.61
C ALA A 506 -0.11 -6.94 -10.27
N GLY A 507 -0.65 -7.63 -11.25
CA GLY A 507 0.03 -8.68 -11.99
C GLY A 507 -0.27 -10.10 -11.52
N ASP A 508 -0.82 -10.30 -10.33
CA ASP A 508 -1.18 -11.63 -9.84
C ASP A 508 -2.26 -12.28 -10.71
N GLU A 509 -3.19 -11.48 -11.21
CA GLU A 509 -4.27 -11.92 -12.10
C GLU A 509 -3.80 -12.43 -13.46
N PHE A 510 -2.57 -12.18 -13.85
CA PHE A 510 -1.98 -12.71 -15.08
C PHE A 510 -0.64 -13.44 -14.87
N GLY A 511 -0.25 -13.68 -13.62
CA GLY A 511 0.91 -14.51 -13.27
C GLY A 511 2.24 -13.79 -13.41
N ASN A 512 2.33 -12.52 -13.00
CA ASN A 512 3.60 -11.80 -12.90
C ASN A 512 4.54 -12.45 -11.87
N THR A 513 5.85 -12.37 -12.10
CA THR A 513 6.89 -12.92 -11.21
C THR A 513 7.96 -11.88 -10.91
N GLN A 514 8.47 -11.88 -9.70
CA GLN A 514 9.67 -11.17 -9.26
C GLN A 514 10.87 -12.12 -9.11
N TYR A 515 10.76 -13.33 -9.75
CA TYR A 515 11.80 -14.37 -9.75
C TYR A 515 12.22 -14.81 -8.34
N GLY A 516 11.28 -14.83 -7.40
CA GLY A 516 11.52 -15.22 -6.01
C GLY A 516 12.11 -14.11 -5.13
N ASN A 517 12.22 -12.87 -5.63
CA ASN A 517 12.54 -11.73 -4.79
C ASN A 517 11.27 -11.31 -4.02
N ASN A 518 11.29 -11.47 -2.68
CA ASN A 518 10.17 -11.14 -1.82
C ASN A 518 10.31 -9.82 -1.06
N ASN A 519 11.30 -8.99 -1.44
CA ASN A 519 11.57 -7.69 -0.83
C ASN A 519 12.17 -6.72 -1.87
N ALA A 520 11.50 -6.56 -2.99
CA ALA A 520 12.02 -5.88 -4.16
C ALA A 520 12.03 -4.33 -4.06
N TYR A 521 12.13 -3.78 -2.83
CA TYR A 521 12.02 -2.36 -2.53
C TYR A 521 13.03 -1.47 -3.25
N CYS A 522 14.17 -2.02 -3.62
CA CYS A 522 15.26 -1.31 -4.29
C CYS A 522 15.48 -1.73 -5.75
N GLN A 523 14.53 -2.46 -6.36
CA GLN A 523 14.64 -3.01 -7.70
C GLN A 523 13.81 -2.18 -8.70
N ASP A 524 14.37 -1.07 -9.19
CA ASP A 524 13.75 -0.27 -10.25
C ASP A 524 14.13 -0.81 -11.65
N ASN A 525 13.73 -2.06 -11.92
CA ASN A 525 14.08 -2.81 -13.13
C ASN A 525 13.05 -3.92 -13.42
N GLU A 526 13.37 -4.81 -14.37
CA GLU A 526 12.52 -5.91 -14.81
C GLU A 526 12.18 -6.93 -13.72
N ILE A 527 12.81 -6.89 -12.54
CA ILE A 527 12.39 -7.73 -11.41
C ILE A 527 10.98 -7.32 -10.97
N THR A 528 10.72 -6.03 -10.84
CA THR A 528 9.46 -5.49 -10.30
C THR A 528 8.46 -5.04 -11.34
N TRP A 529 8.94 -4.56 -12.53
CA TRP A 529 8.04 -4.04 -13.55
C TRP A 529 7.16 -5.15 -14.13
N LEU A 530 5.86 -4.87 -14.32
CA LEU A 530 4.90 -5.85 -14.79
C LEU A 530 5.21 -6.33 -16.22
N LYS A 531 5.27 -7.64 -16.38
CA LYS A 531 5.69 -8.33 -17.61
C LYS A 531 4.50 -8.57 -18.55
N TRP A 532 4.00 -7.52 -19.15
CA TRP A 532 2.85 -7.55 -20.06
C TRP A 532 3.01 -8.51 -21.26
N ALA A 533 4.24 -8.84 -21.63
CA ALA A 533 4.54 -9.81 -22.70
C ALA A 533 4.31 -11.26 -22.26
N GLU A 534 4.33 -11.55 -20.94
CA GLU A 534 4.17 -12.89 -20.36
C GLU A 534 2.74 -13.14 -19.84
N PHE A 535 1.76 -12.43 -20.37
CA PHE A 535 0.39 -12.38 -19.88
C PHE A 535 -0.32 -13.73 -19.97
N ASN A 536 -0.72 -14.29 -18.81
CA ASN A 536 -1.53 -15.50 -18.74
C ASN A 536 -3.02 -15.16 -18.90
N THR A 537 -3.52 -15.28 -20.12
CA THR A 537 -4.92 -14.98 -20.45
C THR A 537 -5.91 -15.84 -19.68
N ALA A 538 -5.61 -17.12 -19.43
CA ALA A 538 -6.53 -18.01 -18.73
C ALA A 538 -6.72 -17.60 -17.26
N LEU A 539 -5.63 -17.23 -16.57
CA LEU A 539 -5.69 -16.76 -15.20
C LEU A 539 -6.40 -15.40 -15.09
N PHE A 540 -6.15 -14.50 -16.05
CA PHE A 540 -6.84 -13.21 -16.13
C PHE A 540 -8.35 -13.38 -16.32
N GLU A 541 -8.77 -14.25 -17.26
CA GLU A 541 -10.19 -14.52 -17.50
C GLU A 541 -10.86 -15.15 -16.27
N LEU A 542 -10.18 -16.07 -15.57
CA LEU A 542 -10.66 -16.64 -14.31
C LEU A 542 -10.87 -15.54 -13.26
N THR A 543 -9.89 -14.67 -13.06
CA THR A 543 -9.95 -13.57 -12.07
C THR A 543 -11.10 -12.62 -12.40
N LYS A 544 -11.18 -12.16 -13.65
CA LYS A 544 -12.24 -11.27 -14.14
C LYS A 544 -13.65 -11.87 -13.94
N GLN A 545 -13.83 -13.13 -14.32
CA GLN A 545 -15.11 -13.82 -14.16
C GLN A 545 -15.47 -14.02 -12.67
N THR A 546 -14.49 -14.34 -11.82
CA THR A 546 -14.71 -14.46 -10.38
C THR A 546 -15.15 -13.13 -9.77
N ILE A 547 -14.53 -12.01 -10.16
CA ILE A 547 -14.95 -10.66 -9.75
C ILE A 547 -16.38 -10.36 -10.21
N ALA A 548 -16.71 -10.72 -11.46
CA ALA A 548 -18.06 -10.51 -11.99
C ALA A 548 -19.12 -11.35 -11.25
N LEU A 549 -18.78 -12.57 -10.85
CA LEU A 549 -19.65 -13.43 -10.05
C LEU A 549 -19.79 -12.92 -8.60
N ARG A 550 -18.69 -12.49 -7.95
CA ARG A 550 -18.75 -11.84 -6.63
C ARG A 550 -19.81 -10.74 -6.58
N LYS A 551 -19.88 -9.90 -7.62
CA LYS A 551 -20.83 -8.79 -7.70
C LYS A 551 -22.31 -9.26 -7.80
N GLN A 552 -22.57 -10.54 -8.10
CA GLN A 552 -23.91 -11.13 -8.18
C GLN A 552 -24.34 -11.84 -6.90
N ILE A 553 -23.40 -12.17 -6.00
CA ILE A 553 -23.66 -12.87 -4.74
C ILE A 553 -24.12 -11.86 -3.68
N GLY A 554 -25.37 -12.00 -3.23
CA GLY A 554 -25.99 -11.07 -2.29
C GLY A 554 -25.22 -10.94 -0.99
N SER A 555 -24.86 -12.07 -0.37
CA SER A 555 -24.12 -12.14 0.89
C SER A 555 -22.69 -11.56 0.84
N LEU A 556 -22.13 -11.35 -0.36
CA LEU A 556 -20.83 -10.70 -0.55
C LEU A 556 -20.93 -9.19 -0.84
N ASN A 557 -22.13 -8.69 -1.15
CA ASN A 557 -22.39 -7.28 -1.48
C ASN A 557 -23.19 -6.55 -0.39
N GLN A 558 -23.49 -7.24 0.71
CA GLN A 558 -24.10 -6.70 1.90
C GLN A 558 -23.02 -6.72 3.00
N ASP A 559 -22.77 -5.59 3.60
CA ASP A 559 -21.77 -5.47 4.66
C ASP A 559 -22.31 -6.06 5.98
N GLN A 560 -22.52 -7.38 5.96
CA GLN A 560 -23.11 -8.16 7.04
C GLN A 560 -22.32 -9.44 7.30
N TRP A 561 -22.17 -9.77 8.57
CA TRP A 561 -21.60 -11.04 8.98
C TRP A 561 -22.49 -12.20 8.51
N TRP A 562 -21.84 -13.24 7.97
CA TRP A 562 -22.55 -14.44 7.56
C TRP A 562 -23.23 -15.13 8.74
N SER A 563 -24.37 -15.75 8.49
CA SER A 563 -25.16 -16.53 9.43
C SER A 563 -25.71 -17.78 8.74
N ASP A 564 -26.32 -18.68 9.51
CA ASP A 564 -26.96 -19.91 8.99
C ASP A 564 -28.10 -19.63 7.99
N GLU A 565 -28.57 -18.38 7.91
CA GLU A 565 -29.62 -17.99 6.95
C GLU A 565 -29.06 -17.83 5.53
N ASN A 566 -27.79 -17.42 5.40
CA ASN A 566 -27.18 -17.09 4.11
C ASN A 566 -25.97 -17.96 3.74
N VAL A 567 -25.44 -18.75 4.68
CA VAL A 567 -24.28 -19.64 4.43
C VAL A 567 -24.49 -20.99 5.08
N GLN A 568 -24.26 -22.06 4.30
CA GLN A 568 -24.22 -23.44 4.81
C GLN A 568 -22.85 -24.05 4.52
N TRP A 569 -22.28 -24.70 5.51
CA TRP A 569 -21.00 -25.38 5.42
C TRP A 569 -21.22 -26.88 5.43
N LEU A 570 -20.84 -27.56 4.35
CA LEU A 570 -21.09 -28.97 4.14
C LEU A 570 -19.78 -29.72 3.92
N ASN A 571 -19.73 -30.98 4.37
CA ASN A 571 -18.66 -31.89 4.01
C ASN A 571 -18.88 -32.45 2.57
N ILE A 572 -17.98 -33.29 2.11
CA ILE A 572 -18.06 -33.85 0.74
C ILE A 572 -19.25 -34.81 0.54
N ALA A 573 -19.90 -35.25 1.61
CA ALA A 573 -21.05 -36.14 1.59
C ALA A 573 -22.42 -35.42 1.59
N ASP A 574 -22.43 -34.09 1.47
CA ASP A 574 -23.63 -33.22 1.56
C ASP A 574 -24.24 -33.20 2.97
N GLU A 575 -23.41 -33.34 4.00
CA GLU A 575 -23.83 -33.27 5.41
C GLU A 575 -23.26 -31.98 6.04
N PRO A 576 -23.96 -31.35 7.00
CA PRO A 576 -23.40 -30.21 7.73
C PRO A 576 -22.07 -30.56 8.40
N MET A 577 -21.11 -29.66 8.31
CA MET A 577 -19.79 -29.81 8.93
C MET A 577 -19.92 -30.02 10.45
N THR A 578 -19.35 -31.09 10.99
CA THR A 578 -19.30 -31.38 12.41
C THR A 578 -18.07 -30.78 13.08
N ILE A 579 -18.02 -30.82 14.42
CA ILE A 579 -16.84 -30.39 15.18
C ILE A 579 -15.62 -31.25 14.80
N GLU A 580 -15.81 -32.55 14.59
CA GLU A 580 -14.77 -33.46 14.15
C GLU A 580 -14.23 -33.07 12.77
N ASP A 581 -15.11 -32.73 11.81
CA ASP A 581 -14.71 -32.28 10.47
C ASP A 581 -13.85 -30.99 10.54
N TRP A 582 -14.25 -30.02 11.38
CA TRP A 582 -13.48 -28.78 11.56
C TRP A 582 -12.11 -28.99 12.20
N GLN A 583 -11.96 -30.01 13.01
CA GLN A 583 -10.72 -30.31 13.74
C GLN A 583 -9.80 -31.30 13.01
N ASP A 584 -10.32 -32.04 12.02
CA ASP A 584 -9.53 -32.98 11.25
C ASP A 584 -8.45 -32.27 10.43
N GLN A 585 -7.20 -32.64 10.69
CA GLN A 585 -6.04 -32.08 10.00
C GLN A 585 -5.84 -32.62 8.58
N GLN A 586 -6.56 -33.67 8.19
CA GLN A 586 -6.47 -34.29 6.87
C GLN A 586 -7.58 -33.82 5.93
N THR A 587 -8.66 -33.28 6.48
CA THR A 587 -9.76 -32.74 5.71
C THR A 587 -9.40 -31.38 5.11
N LYS A 588 -9.34 -31.32 3.78
CA LYS A 588 -9.06 -30.11 2.98
C LYS A 588 -10.03 -29.98 1.80
N ALA A 589 -11.18 -30.61 1.92
CA ALA A 589 -12.25 -30.52 0.93
C ALA A 589 -13.57 -30.24 1.63
N LEU A 590 -14.32 -29.26 1.12
CA LEU A 590 -15.62 -28.85 1.67
C LEU A 590 -16.49 -28.23 0.59
N GLN A 591 -17.77 -28.09 0.92
CA GLN A 591 -18.75 -27.37 0.12
C GLN A 591 -19.25 -26.16 0.92
N VAL A 592 -19.50 -25.04 0.24
CA VAL A 592 -20.09 -23.84 0.82
C VAL A 592 -21.28 -23.41 -0.05
N VAL A 593 -22.48 -23.37 0.54
CA VAL A 593 -23.67 -22.85 -0.13
C VAL A 593 -23.89 -21.41 0.33
N LEU A 594 -23.90 -20.48 -0.62
CA LEU A 594 -24.17 -19.06 -0.38
C LEU A 594 -25.56 -18.70 -0.93
N ASP A 595 -26.36 -17.96 -0.13
CA ASP A 595 -27.69 -17.43 -0.51
C ASP A 595 -28.67 -18.53 -0.98
N ASN A 596 -28.48 -19.79 -0.58
CA ASN A 596 -29.22 -20.97 -1.06
C ASN A 596 -29.23 -21.10 -2.61
N ARG A 597 -28.25 -20.53 -3.28
CA ARG A 597 -28.20 -20.42 -4.74
C ARG A 597 -26.84 -20.75 -5.35
N TRP A 598 -25.77 -20.44 -4.64
CA TRP A 598 -24.40 -20.60 -5.13
C TRP A 598 -23.71 -21.70 -4.35
N LEU A 599 -23.13 -22.67 -5.05
CA LEU A 599 -22.40 -23.78 -4.43
C LEU A 599 -20.92 -23.67 -4.79
N LEU A 600 -20.07 -23.58 -3.79
CA LEU A 600 -18.61 -23.56 -3.93
C LEU A 600 -18.09 -24.94 -3.54
N LEU A 601 -17.37 -25.60 -4.44
CA LEU A 601 -16.67 -26.85 -4.21
C LEU A 601 -15.19 -26.57 -4.09
N ILE A 602 -14.58 -26.90 -2.97
CA ILE A 602 -13.20 -26.59 -2.64
C ILE A 602 -12.45 -27.86 -2.33
N ASN A 603 -11.37 -28.16 -3.07
CA ASN A 603 -10.45 -29.24 -2.80
C ASN A 603 -9.00 -28.74 -2.81
N ALA A 604 -8.38 -28.63 -1.64
CA ALA A 604 -6.97 -28.29 -1.50
C ALA A 604 -6.06 -29.52 -1.34
N LYS A 605 -6.58 -30.75 -1.60
CA LYS A 605 -5.76 -31.96 -1.67
C LYS A 605 -5.18 -32.13 -3.07
N ALA A 606 -4.02 -32.75 -3.14
CA ALA A 606 -3.44 -33.15 -4.43
C ALA A 606 -4.24 -34.27 -5.10
N GLU A 607 -4.91 -35.11 -4.29
CA GLU A 607 -5.75 -36.21 -4.74
C GLU A 607 -7.15 -35.73 -5.10
N GLY A 608 -7.77 -36.39 -6.08
CA GLY A 608 -9.14 -36.13 -6.48
C GLY A 608 -10.16 -36.39 -5.37
N GLN A 609 -11.23 -35.62 -5.36
CA GLN A 609 -12.35 -35.76 -4.42
C GLN A 609 -13.67 -35.80 -5.17
N VAL A 610 -14.55 -36.69 -4.76
CA VAL A 610 -15.94 -36.77 -5.21
C VAL A 610 -16.83 -36.07 -4.20
N PHE A 611 -17.63 -35.13 -4.65
CA PHE A 611 -18.60 -34.38 -3.87
C PHE A 611 -20.02 -34.90 -4.17
N HIS A 612 -20.79 -35.21 -3.14
CA HIS A 612 -22.22 -35.36 -3.25
C HIS A 612 -22.85 -33.98 -3.15
N LEU A 613 -23.61 -33.59 -4.18
CA LEU A 613 -24.15 -32.24 -4.26
C LEU A 613 -25.48 -32.12 -3.52
N PRO A 614 -25.77 -31.00 -2.86
CA PRO A 614 -27.09 -30.70 -2.33
C PRO A 614 -28.17 -30.80 -3.42
N ASN A 615 -29.42 -31.07 -3.00
CA ASN A 615 -30.55 -31.11 -3.93
C ASN A 615 -30.66 -29.79 -4.71
N GLY A 616 -30.67 -29.86 -6.05
CA GLY A 616 -30.71 -28.69 -6.92
C GLY A 616 -30.38 -29.04 -8.36
N LYS A 617 -30.43 -28.03 -9.24
CA LYS A 617 -30.03 -28.15 -10.66
C LYS A 617 -28.75 -27.38 -10.89
N TRP A 618 -27.68 -27.82 -10.29
CA TRP A 618 -26.40 -27.15 -10.30
C TRP A 618 -25.77 -27.08 -11.68
N LYS A 619 -25.38 -25.88 -12.10
CA LYS A 619 -24.67 -25.62 -13.35
C LYS A 619 -23.34 -24.92 -13.10
N PRO A 620 -22.24 -25.33 -13.74
CA PRO A 620 -20.94 -24.71 -13.55
C PRO A 620 -20.98 -23.27 -14.07
N GLN A 621 -20.44 -22.37 -13.27
CA GLN A 621 -20.25 -20.97 -13.61
C GLN A 621 -18.77 -20.69 -13.91
N ILE A 622 -17.90 -21.15 -13.03
CA ILE A 622 -16.45 -20.96 -13.14
C ILE A 622 -15.74 -22.03 -12.29
N GLY A 623 -14.53 -22.37 -12.66
CA GLY A 623 -13.71 -23.31 -11.90
C GLY A 623 -12.39 -23.65 -12.55
N THR A 624 -11.59 -24.41 -11.84
CA THR A 624 -10.40 -25.05 -12.40
C THR A 624 -10.82 -26.11 -13.42
N HIS A 625 -10.02 -26.30 -14.47
CA HIS A 625 -10.38 -27.19 -15.60
C HIS A 625 -10.37 -28.70 -15.27
N ASN A 626 -10.20 -29.08 -14.02
CA ASN A 626 -10.12 -30.45 -13.53
C ASN A 626 -11.43 -30.92 -12.86
N VAL A 627 -12.58 -30.44 -13.30
CA VAL A 627 -13.88 -30.73 -12.71
C VAL A 627 -14.78 -31.47 -13.72
N THR A 628 -15.41 -32.56 -13.27
CA THR A 628 -16.49 -33.24 -13.99
C THR A 628 -17.76 -33.18 -13.17
N LEU A 629 -18.90 -32.90 -13.81
CA LEU A 629 -20.23 -32.86 -13.21
C LEU A 629 -21.08 -34.00 -13.72
N GLU A 630 -21.70 -34.73 -12.80
CA GLU A 630 -22.74 -35.73 -13.02
C GLU A 630 -23.98 -35.33 -12.19
N PRO A 631 -25.16 -35.87 -12.47
CA PRO A 631 -26.32 -35.60 -11.63
C PRO A 631 -26.02 -35.94 -10.16
N GLN A 632 -26.23 -34.95 -9.27
CA GLN A 632 -25.99 -35.08 -7.81
C GLN A 632 -24.53 -35.36 -7.40
N GLN A 633 -23.57 -35.28 -8.31
CA GLN A 633 -22.15 -35.48 -8.00
C GLN A 633 -21.27 -34.55 -8.81
N ALA A 634 -20.14 -34.16 -8.21
CA ALA A 634 -19.03 -33.51 -8.91
C ALA A 634 -17.72 -34.17 -8.51
N GLU A 635 -16.83 -34.36 -9.44
CA GLU A 635 -15.48 -34.85 -9.17
C GLU A 635 -14.47 -33.76 -9.52
N ILE A 636 -13.64 -33.38 -8.54
CA ILE A 636 -12.46 -32.53 -8.75
C ILE A 636 -11.25 -33.46 -8.67
N TYR A 637 -10.61 -33.71 -9.82
CA TYR A 637 -9.58 -34.76 -9.98
C TYR A 637 -8.27 -34.50 -9.24
N SER A 638 -8.04 -33.24 -8.82
CA SER A 638 -6.85 -32.83 -8.07
C SER A 638 -7.19 -31.60 -7.21
N MET A 639 -6.19 -30.82 -6.79
CA MET A 639 -6.44 -29.51 -6.17
C MET A 639 -7.29 -28.64 -7.12
N GLY A 640 -8.35 -28.02 -6.61
CA GLY A 640 -9.21 -27.18 -7.43
C GLY A 640 -10.33 -26.49 -6.69
N PHE A 641 -10.91 -25.49 -7.33
CA PHE A 641 -12.06 -24.73 -6.87
C PHE A 641 -13.09 -24.65 -8.00
N CYS A 642 -14.34 -24.90 -7.70
CA CYS A 642 -15.43 -24.79 -8.67
C CYS A 642 -16.62 -24.08 -8.03
N MET A 643 -17.28 -23.23 -8.81
CA MET A 643 -18.50 -22.53 -8.40
C MET A 643 -19.65 -22.92 -9.32
N LEU A 644 -20.75 -23.31 -8.72
CA LEU A 644 -21.97 -23.72 -9.37
C LEU A 644 -23.13 -22.78 -8.97
N ASN A 645 -24.15 -22.68 -9.84
CA ASN A 645 -25.38 -21.94 -9.57
C ASN A 645 -26.58 -22.87 -9.73
N ASP A 646 -27.55 -22.78 -8.81
CA ASP A 646 -28.86 -23.43 -8.95
C ASP A 646 -29.82 -22.53 -9.75
N GLU A 647 -30.47 -23.07 -10.79
CA GLU A 647 -31.45 -22.38 -11.64
C GLU A 647 -32.83 -22.28 -11.01
#